data_a25189588a40ac28712d5d5a191859fa
#
_entry.id   a25189588a40ac28712d5d5a191859fa
#
_cell.length_a   1.000
_cell.length_b   1.000
_cell.length_c   1.000
_cell.angle_alpha   90.00
_cell.angle_beta   90.00
_cell.angle_gamma   90.00
#
_symmetry.space_group_name_H-M   'P 1'
#
loop_
_entity.id
_entity.type
_entity.pdbx_description
1 polymer ?
#
loop_
_entity_poly.entity_id
_entity_poly.type
_entity_poly.pdbx_seq_one_letter_code
_entity_poly.pdbx_strand_id
1 'polypeptide(L)'
;MIERFLARFRVGEYFSSRYVPSWSVLALDTVVSVGASFFALLVLRALLPSPMLTAPRAVALLAASALFSLVSFGVFRTFRSVIRHSTLRGVWKLVAAVLLKDSLLYLFVSLLLGDGILPPKTAAAGFLLDGLLTLFLLLAVRLTMLVLYDLVQRRADGGGNALRTLVYGTGDKEIALAVRLQHSPHYRIAGFLTYGRQLKRYTIAERPVCYFENRASIAYLAGKRGIDAVLFSSPAAARDERERLVKYCTEAGVRVLVAPPIDEVTDGRLMKQVVREIRIEDLLGRPEIRISLDEIREGVRGRTILVTGAAGSIGSELCRQLAGFGVGRLVLFDNAETPMHNIRLELEERHPGLTFTPVIGDVRMPERLNHAFATYRPQIVFHAAAYKHVPLMEENPCEAVLANVAGTRNVADLCLRYGVEKMVMISTDKAVNPTNVMGASKRMAEIYVQSLGQAIRRGRVGGCTQFVTTRFGNVLGSNGSVIPRFREQIERGGPVTVTHPAITRFFMTIPEACRLVMEAATISSGNEIFVFDMGESVRIADLARRMIELAGFRPGEEIQIAYTGLRPGEKLYEEVLSTRENTKPTTHEKIRVACVREYDYFEARAAVEELERLARRVDVAATVRLLKLTIPEYKSRNSAFEEFDRTPVAAQ
;
A
#
# COMPACT_ATOMS: atom_id res chain seq x y z
N MET A 1 -30.41 36.14 -11.76
CA MET A 1 -29.53 37.18 -12.35
C MET A 1 -28.05 36.89 -12.06
N ILE A 2 -27.67 36.58 -10.85
CA ILE A 2 -26.29 36.22 -10.44
C ILE A 2 -25.79 34.95 -11.16
N GLU A 3 -26.64 33.96 -11.41
CA GLU A 3 -26.27 32.69 -12.10
C GLU A 3 -25.88 32.90 -13.57
N ARG A 4 -26.58 33.78 -14.30
CA ARG A 4 -26.24 34.12 -15.69
C ARG A 4 -24.97 34.99 -15.81
N PHE A 5 -24.66 35.78 -14.77
CA PHE A 5 -23.47 36.62 -14.71
C PHE A 5 -22.20 35.76 -14.47
N LEU A 6 -22.25 34.78 -13.55
CA LEU A 6 -21.12 33.90 -13.27
C LEU A 6 -20.82 32.91 -14.42
N ALA A 7 -21.84 32.44 -15.14
CA ALA A 7 -21.66 31.59 -16.32
C ALA A 7 -21.03 32.32 -17.51
N ARG A 8 -21.30 33.61 -17.66
CA ARG A 8 -20.83 34.43 -18.80
C ARG A 8 -19.33 34.78 -18.74
N PHE A 9 -18.72 34.73 -17.56
CA PHE A 9 -17.31 35.12 -17.34
C PHE A 9 -16.34 33.96 -17.04
N ARG A 10 -16.75 32.68 -17.16
CA ARG A 10 -15.88 31.52 -16.81
C ARG A 10 -15.17 31.69 -15.45
N VAL A 11 -15.81 32.37 -14.51
CA VAL A 11 -15.24 32.71 -13.20
C VAL A 11 -14.83 31.44 -12.42
N GLY A 12 -15.58 30.35 -12.59
CA GLY A 12 -15.27 29.06 -11.94
C GLY A 12 -13.94 28.44 -12.37
N GLU A 13 -13.60 28.49 -13.67
CA GLU A 13 -12.33 27.95 -14.18
C GLU A 13 -11.13 28.83 -13.79
N TYR A 14 -11.34 30.15 -13.70
CA TYR A 14 -10.30 31.11 -13.34
C TYR A 14 -9.90 30.98 -11.85
N PHE A 15 -10.86 30.72 -10.95
CA PHE A 15 -10.62 30.59 -9.52
C PHE A 15 -10.17 29.18 -9.09
N SER A 16 -10.39 28.14 -9.90
CA SER A 16 -9.98 26.77 -9.57
C SER A 16 -8.50 26.50 -9.88
N SER A 17 -7.90 27.21 -10.85
CA SER A 17 -6.54 26.91 -11.35
C SER A 17 -5.47 27.96 -11.03
N ARG A 18 -5.82 29.16 -10.54
CA ARG A 18 -4.85 30.23 -10.25
C ARG A 18 -5.09 30.89 -8.89
N TYR A 19 -4.02 31.12 -8.14
CA TYR A 19 -4.04 31.98 -6.95
C TYR A 19 -4.40 33.42 -7.35
N VAL A 20 -5.31 34.05 -6.59
CA VAL A 20 -5.61 35.47 -6.74
C VAL A 20 -4.31 36.27 -6.54
N PRO A 21 -3.88 37.12 -7.47
CA PRO A 21 -2.65 37.87 -7.33
C PRO A 21 -2.67 38.72 -6.06
N SER A 22 -1.58 38.70 -5.29
CA SER A 22 -1.49 39.37 -4.00
C SER A 22 -1.74 40.91 -4.11
N TRP A 23 -1.39 41.52 -5.23
CA TRP A 23 -1.65 42.95 -5.48
C TRP A 23 -3.15 43.26 -5.59
N SER A 24 -3.98 42.37 -6.13
CA SER A 24 -5.42 42.60 -6.24
C SER A 24 -6.12 42.57 -4.89
N VAL A 25 -5.64 41.74 -3.95
CA VAL A 25 -6.11 41.74 -2.57
C VAL A 25 -5.72 43.03 -1.85
N LEU A 26 -4.48 43.49 -2.05
CA LEU A 26 -4.02 44.77 -1.49
C LEU A 26 -4.84 45.96 -2.04
N ALA A 27 -5.09 45.98 -3.34
CA ALA A 27 -5.91 47.00 -3.96
C ALA A 27 -7.34 47.01 -3.40
N LEU A 28 -7.97 45.84 -3.27
CA LEU A 28 -9.31 45.71 -2.69
C LEU A 28 -9.35 46.16 -1.23
N ASP A 29 -8.40 45.73 -0.39
CA ASP A 29 -8.31 46.14 1.00
C ASP A 29 -8.15 47.66 1.12
N THR A 30 -7.37 48.29 0.23
CA THR A 30 -7.17 49.72 0.19
C THR A 30 -8.45 50.47 -0.23
N VAL A 31 -9.14 49.98 -1.25
CA VAL A 31 -10.43 50.57 -1.71
C VAL A 31 -11.48 50.51 -0.60
N VAL A 32 -11.57 49.35 0.10
CA VAL A 32 -12.50 49.17 1.22
C VAL A 32 -12.17 50.14 2.36
N SER A 33 -10.88 50.29 2.68
CA SER A 33 -10.42 51.23 3.74
C SER A 33 -10.73 52.69 3.39
N VAL A 34 -10.47 53.11 2.16
CA VAL A 34 -10.79 54.47 1.70
C VAL A 34 -12.30 54.71 1.70
N GLY A 35 -13.08 53.71 1.29
CA GLY A 35 -14.55 53.75 1.36
C GLY A 35 -15.07 53.94 2.79
N ALA A 36 -14.46 53.23 3.74
CA ALA A 36 -14.76 53.39 5.18
C ALA A 36 -14.43 54.80 5.68
N SER A 37 -13.25 55.30 5.34
CA SER A 37 -12.82 56.65 5.70
C SER A 37 -13.74 57.72 5.07
N PHE A 38 -14.17 57.55 3.81
CA PHE A 38 -15.14 58.41 3.18
C PHE A 38 -16.48 58.45 3.93
N PHE A 39 -16.98 57.28 4.31
CA PHE A 39 -18.22 57.19 5.08
C PHE A 39 -18.09 57.79 6.48
N ALA A 40 -16.98 57.56 7.17
CA ALA A 40 -16.67 58.18 8.46
C ALA A 40 -16.64 59.73 8.35
N LEU A 41 -16.04 60.26 7.28
CA LEU A 41 -16.04 61.71 7.01
C LEU A 41 -17.45 62.26 6.72
N LEU A 42 -18.31 61.53 6.02
CA LEU A 42 -19.71 61.93 5.81
C LEU A 42 -20.49 61.99 7.14
N VAL A 43 -20.32 60.99 7.99
CA VAL A 43 -20.95 60.98 9.34
C VAL A 43 -20.46 62.15 10.18
N LEU A 44 -19.16 62.40 10.20
CA LEU A 44 -18.55 63.54 10.91
C LEU A 44 -19.10 64.88 10.39
N ARG A 45 -19.23 65.03 9.07
CA ARG A 45 -19.79 66.24 8.44
C ARG A 45 -21.27 66.46 8.78
N ALA A 46 -22.03 65.37 8.96
CA ALA A 46 -23.45 65.44 9.34
C ALA A 46 -23.64 65.79 10.82
N LEU A 47 -22.68 65.41 11.68
CA LEU A 47 -22.75 65.60 13.13
C LEU A 47 -22.13 66.93 13.61
N LEU A 48 -21.26 67.56 12.81
CA LEU A 48 -20.57 68.79 13.16
C LEU A 48 -21.11 69.97 12.35
N PRO A 49 -21.51 71.10 13.00
CA PRO A 49 -21.84 72.33 12.30
C PRO A 49 -20.59 72.89 11.62
N SER A 50 -20.61 73.02 10.28
CA SER A 50 -19.48 73.47 9.43
C SER A 50 -19.10 74.92 9.56
N PRO A 51 -17.81 75.29 9.44
CA PRO A 51 -17.13 75.32 8.12
C PRO A 51 -15.77 74.62 8.08
N MET A 52 -15.49 73.74 8.98
CA MET A 52 -14.16 73.21 9.18
C MET A 52 -13.70 72.15 8.17
N LEU A 53 -14.61 71.40 7.54
CA LEU A 53 -14.29 70.36 6.55
C LEU A 53 -14.58 70.86 5.12
N THR A 54 -13.68 71.64 4.56
CA THR A 54 -13.76 72.08 3.16
C THR A 54 -13.48 70.91 2.19
N ALA A 55 -14.04 71.00 0.98
CA ALA A 55 -13.83 69.93 -0.03
C ALA A 55 -12.35 69.60 -0.29
N PRO A 56 -11.42 70.57 -0.41
CA PRO A 56 -9.99 70.23 -0.59
C PRO A 56 -9.38 69.51 0.59
N ARG A 57 -9.78 69.82 1.82
CA ARG A 57 -9.30 69.11 3.04
C ARG A 57 -9.83 67.69 3.13
N ALA A 58 -11.08 67.44 2.76
CA ALA A 58 -11.67 66.11 2.69
C ALA A 58 -10.95 65.25 1.65
N VAL A 59 -10.62 65.78 0.49
CA VAL A 59 -9.84 65.11 -0.56
C VAL A 59 -8.42 64.76 -0.05
N ALA A 60 -7.75 65.70 0.62
CA ALA A 60 -6.44 65.48 1.20
C ALA A 60 -6.45 64.37 2.27
N LEU A 61 -7.49 64.32 3.11
CA LEU A 61 -7.67 63.27 4.12
C LEU A 61 -7.90 61.88 3.47
N LEU A 62 -8.69 61.81 2.42
CA LEU A 62 -8.91 60.54 1.68
C LEU A 62 -7.66 60.08 0.95
N ALA A 63 -6.89 61.01 0.35
CA ALA A 63 -5.61 60.68 -0.27
C ALA A 63 -4.58 60.18 0.77
N ALA A 64 -4.52 60.84 1.94
CA ALA A 64 -3.69 60.37 3.05
C ALA A 64 -4.14 58.99 3.59
N SER A 65 -5.45 58.76 3.72
CA SER A 65 -6.00 57.46 4.12
C SER A 65 -5.62 56.39 3.12
N ALA A 66 -5.67 56.64 1.81
CA ALA A 66 -5.24 55.71 0.77
C ALA A 66 -3.75 55.37 0.90
N LEU A 67 -2.90 56.39 1.06
CA LEU A 67 -1.45 56.20 1.23
C LEU A 67 -1.12 55.42 2.48
N PHE A 68 -1.69 55.78 3.63
CA PHE A 68 -1.42 55.13 4.90
C PHE A 68 -2.02 53.72 4.97
N SER A 69 -3.13 53.46 4.28
CA SER A 69 -3.66 52.10 4.08
C SER A 69 -2.67 51.21 3.32
N LEU A 70 -2.13 51.70 2.19
CA LEU A 70 -1.12 50.96 1.41
C LEU A 70 0.12 50.65 2.23
N VAL A 71 0.62 51.63 2.98
CA VAL A 71 1.79 51.46 3.85
C VAL A 71 1.50 50.44 4.94
N SER A 72 0.41 50.61 5.69
CA SER A 72 0.06 49.73 6.83
C SER A 72 -0.22 48.29 6.41
N PHE A 73 -1.00 48.12 5.33
CA PHE A 73 -1.26 46.76 4.78
C PHE A 73 0.00 46.15 4.18
N GLY A 74 0.92 46.95 3.65
CA GLY A 74 2.24 46.53 3.17
C GLY A 74 3.15 46.04 4.30
N VAL A 75 3.26 46.79 5.40
CA VAL A 75 4.07 46.45 6.57
C VAL A 75 3.61 45.14 7.19
N PHE A 76 2.32 45.02 7.48
CA PHE A 76 1.79 43.78 8.09
C PHE A 76 1.54 42.64 7.10
N ARG A 77 1.76 42.90 5.78
CA ARG A 77 1.60 41.90 4.69
C ARG A 77 0.26 41.20 4.75
N THR A 78 -0.84 41.95 4.97
CA THR A 78 -2.20 41.42 5.12
C THR A 78 -2.69 40.66 3.87
N PHE A 79 -2.16 41.01 2.69
CA PHE A 79 -2.46 40.43 1.37
C PHE A 79 -1.75 39.07 1.11
N ARG A 80 -0.79 38.67 1.94
CA ARG A 80 -0.07 37.37 1.79
C ARG A 80 -0.77 36.19 2.48
N SER A 81 -1.73 36.45 3.34
CA SER A 81 -2.55 35.37 3.90
C SER A 81 -3.47 34.81 2.82
N VAL A 82 -3.30 33.53 2.48
CA VAL A 82 -4.22 32.83 1.58
C VAL A 82 -5.61 32.93 2.22
N ILE A 83 -6.58 33.52 1.50
CA ILE A 83 -7.96 33.76 1.98
C ILE A 83 -8.59 32.47 2.53
N ARG A 84 -8.17 31.33 1.98
CA ARG A 84 -8.60 29.98 2.30
C ARG A 84 -8.24 29.52 3.74
N HIS A 85 -7.24 30.10 4.39
CA HIS A 85 -6.74 29.70 5.69
C HIS A 85 -6.60 30.91 6.64
N SER A 86 -7.66 31.72 6.76
CA SER A 86 -7.66 32.82 7.72
C SER A 86 -7.65 32.25 9.14
N THR A 87 -6.47 32.34 9.78
CA THR A 87 -6.26 31.99 11.18
C THR A 87 -6.49 33.21 12.07
N LEU A 88 -6.69 33.02 13.36
CA LEU A 88 -6.70 34.10 14.38
C LEU A 88 -5.52 35.08 14.20
N ARG A 89 -4.34 34.58 13.78
CA ARG A 89 -3.16 35.40 13.47
C ARG A 89 -3.41 36.36 12.29
N GLY A 90 -4.25 36.00 11.33
CA GLY A 90 -4.64 36.87 10.20
C GLY A 90 -5.49 38.05 10.65
N VAL A 91 -6.42 37.80 11.56
CA VAL A 91 -7.29 38.85 12.15
C VAL A 91 -6.44 39.86 12.96
N TRP A 92 -5.52 39.40 13.78
CA TRP A 92 -4.60 40.28 14.53
C TRP A 92 -3.75 41.17 13.61
N LYS A 93 -3.31 40.69 12.47
CA LYS A 93 -2.58 41.49 11.48
C LYS A 93 -3.46 42.61 10.87
N LEU A 94 -4.75 42.32 10.61
CA LEU A 94 -5.69 43.34 10.15
C LEU A 94 -5.93 44.42 11.20
N VAL A 95 -6.16 44.02 12.45
CA VAL A 95 -6.31 44.93 13.59
C VAL A 95 -5.09 45.86 13.71
N ALA A 96 -3.88 45.28 13.74
CA ALA A 96 -2.64 46.05 13.84
C ALA A 96 -2.42 47.00 12.65
N ALA A 97 -2.77 46.55 11.44
CA ALA A 97 -2.67 47.40 10.24
C ALA A 97 -3.64 48.58 10.28
N VAL A 98 -4.88 48.38 10.71
CA VAL A 98 -5.87 49.44 10.87
C VAL A 98 -5.45 50.42 11.95
N LEU A 99 -4.98 49.95 13.09
CA LEU A 99 -4.46 50.82 14.15
C LEU A 99 -3.26 51.66 13.69
N LEU A 100 -2.34 51.07 12.92
CA LEU A 100 -1.20 51.83 12.38
C LEU A 100 -1.68 52.88 11.38
N LYS A 101 -2.63 52.54 10.49
CA LYS A 101 -3.24 53.50 9.54
C LYS A 101 -3.85 54.70 10.26
N ASP A 102 -4.68 54.43 11.28
CA ASP A 102 -5.40 55.49 11.99
C ASP A 102 -4.42 56.34 12.84
N SER A 103 -3.40 55.75 13.40
CA SER A 103 -2.32 56.48 14.11
C SER A 103 -1.57 57.42 13.16
N LEU A 104 -1.21 56.96 11.95
CA LEU A 104 -0.56 57.78 10.94
C LEU A 104 -1.48 58.89 10.42
N LEU A 105 -2.76 58.60 10.24
CA LEU A 105 -3.76 59.58 9.81
C LEU A 105 -4.00 60.64 10.92
N TYR A 106 -4.05 60.23 12.16
CA TYR A 106 -4.13 61.14 13.31
C TYR A 106 -2.91 62.07 13.37
N LEU A 107 -1.71 61.52 13.23
CA LEU A 107 -0.48 62.30 13.21
C LEU A 107 -0.43 63.29 12.04
N PHE A 108 -0.90 62.87 10.85
CA PHE A 108 -1.00 63.73 9.68
C PHE A 108 -1.93 64.92 9.94
N VAL A 109 -3.11 64.67 10.53
CA VAL A 109 -4.09 65.72 10.86
C VAL A 109 -3.50 66.70 11.87
N SER A 110 -2.83 66.21 12.96
CA SER A 110 -2.25 67.02 13.99
C SER A 110 -1.08 67.91 13.52
N LEU A 111 -0.21 67.36 12.62
CA LEU A 111 0.98 68.09 12.14
C LEU A 111 0.72 69.04 10.99
N LEU A 112 -0.16 68.69 10.02
CA LEU A 112 -0.32 69.42 8.76
C LEU A 112 -1.54 70.31 8.72
N LEU A 113 -2.58 70.02 9.50
CA LEU A 113 -3.83 70.80 9.48
C LEU A 113 -3.98 71.76 10.68
N GLY A 114 -3.07 71.71 11.65
CA GLY A 114 -2.97 72.65 12.78
C GLY A 114 -3.94 72.36 13.94
N ASP A 115 -3.48 72.75 15.19
CA ASP A 115 -4.21 72.54 16.44
C ASP A 115 -5.43 73.51 16.58
N GLY A 116 -6.51 73.24 15.88
CA GLY A 116 -7.70 74.10 16.00
C GLY A 116 -8.85 73.71 15.11
N ILE A 117 -8.63 72.73 14.24
CA ILE A 117 -9.65 72.36 13.23
C ILE A 117 -10.73 71.45 13.75
N LEU A 118 -10.40 70.57 14.69
CA LEU A 118 -11.33 69.66 15.35
C LEU A 118 -11.02 69.57 16.85
N PRO A 119 -12.02 69.68 17.74
CA PRO A 119 -11.82 69.40 19.17
C PRO A 119 -11.22 68.01 19.36
N PRO A 120 -10.25 67.79 20.26
CA PRO A 120 -9.56 66.52 20.42
C PRO A 120 -10.50 65.30 20.61
N LYS A 121 -11.62 65.50 21.29
CA LYS A 121 -12.66 64.47 21.52
C LYS A 121 -13.37 64.07 20.23
N THR A 122 -13.68 64.99 19.36
CA THR A 122 -14.35 64.73 18.07
C THR A 122 -13.42 64.14 17.05
N ALA A 123 -12.13 64.54 17.06
CA ALA A 123 -11.09 63.91 16.26
C ALA A 123 -10.90 62.44 16.67
N ALA A 124 -10.75 62.15 17.97
CA ALA A 124 -10.64 60.81 18.49
C ALA A 124 -11.84 59.92 18.16
N ALA A 125 -13.06 60.45 18.28
CA ALA A 125 -14.28 59.75 17.91
C ALA A 125 -14.34 59.45 16.39
N GLY A 126 -13.86 60.39 15.54
CA GLY A 126 -13.79 60.19 14.10
C GLY A 126 -12.84 59.09 13.67
N PHE A 127 -11.64 59.05 14.26
CA PHE A 127 -10.66 57.99 13.98
C PHE A 127 -11.10 56.63 14.55
N LEU A 128 -11.74 56.59 15.72
CA LEU A 128 -12.32 55.38 16.27
C LEU A 128 -13.42 54.81 15.35
N LEU A 129 -14.28 55.72 14.83
CA LEU A 129 -15.33 55.33 13.88
C LEU A 129 -14.72 54.81 12.56
N ASP A 130 -13.69 55.45 12.03
CA ASP A 130 -12.99 55.03 10.82
C ASP A 130 -12.35 53.65 11.00
N GLY A 131 -11.63 53.44 12.12
CA GLY A 131 -10.99 52.19 12.43
C GLY A 131 -11.96 51.02 12.61
N LEU A 132 -13.04 51.24 13.37
CA LEU A 132 -14.07 50.23 13.57
C LEU A 132 -14.79 49.87 12.27
N LEU A 133 -15.12 50.88 11.46
CA LEU A 133 -15.79 50.68 10.17
C LEU A 133 -14.87 49.96 9.17
N THR A 134 -13.61 50.38 9.08
CA THR A 134 -12.59 49.76 8.24
C THR A 134 -12.41 48.28 8.63
N LEU A 135 -12.24 47.98 9.92
CA LEU A 135 -12.07 46.62 10.41
C LEU A 135 -13.31 45.76 10.10
N PHE A 136 -14.51 46.29 10.38
CA PHE A 136 -15.76 45.58 10.10
C PHE A 136 -15.93 45.25 8.61
N LEU A 137 -15.69 46.24 7.73
CA LEU A 137 -15.82 46.01 6.28
C LEU A 137 -14.77 45.06 5.74
N LEU A 138 -13.52 45.15 6.20
CA LEU A 138 -12.48 44.19 5.80
C LEU A 138 -12.81 42.77 6.24
N LEU A 139 -13.31 42.56 7.47
CA LEU A 139 -13.75 41.27 7.94
C LEU A 139 -14.98 40.74 7.17
N ALA A 140 -15.94 41.62 6.87
CA ALA A 140 -17.13 41.27 6.08
C ALA A 140 -16.73 40.84 4.65
N VAL A 141 -15.82 41.54 3.99
CA VAL A 141 -15.30 41.19 2.67
C VAL A 141 -14.57 39.83 2.74
N ARG A 142 -13.73 39.61 3.75
CA ARG A 142 -13.05 38.31 3.92
C ARG A 142 -14.03 37.15 4.11
N LEU A 143 -15.05 37.34 4.95
CA LEU A 143 -16.10 36.35 5.19
C LEU A 143 -16.90 36.07 3.89
N THR A 144 -17.29 37.12 3.16
CA THR A 144 -18.00 36.98 1.88
C THR A 144 -17.16 36.20 0.87
N MET A 145 -15.86 36.51 0.75
CA MET A 145 -14.96 35.77 -0.14
C MET A 145 -14.84 34.30 0.25
N LEU A 146 -14.76 33.95 1.56
CA LEU A 146 -14.76 32.57 2.04
C LEU A 146 -16.04 31.83 1.65
N VAL A 147 -17.21 32.44 1.88
CA VAL A 147 -18.51 31.87 1.53
C VAL A 147 -18.65 31.69 0.01
N LEU A 148 -18.22 32.68 -0.76
CA LEU A 148 -18.27 32.61 -2.23
C LEU A 148 -17.37 31.51 -2.79
N TYR A 149 -16.16 31.40 -2.24
CA TYR A 149 -15.21 30.34 -2.59
C TYR A 149 -15.79 28.95 -2.29
N ASP A 150 -16.37 28.76 -1.09
CA ASP A 150 -16.99 27.50 -0.69
C ASP A 150 -18.19 27.13 -1.58
N LEU A 151 -19.02 28.12 -1.95
CA LEU A 151 -20.14 27.95 -2.88
C LEU A 151 -19.69 27.57 -4.30
N VAL A 152 -18.63 28.21 -4.81
CA VAL A 152 -18.08 27.91 -6.14
C VAL A 152 -17.45 26.52 -6.15
N GLN A 153 -16.72 26.16 -5.10
CA GLN A 153 -16.10 24.85 -4.98
C GLN A 153 -17.14 23.74 -4.84
N ARG A 154 -18.18 23.92 -4.04
CA ARG A 154 -19.31 22.96 -3.92
C ARG A 154 -20.02 22.73 -5.26
N ARG A 155 -20.05 23.71 -6.15
CA ARG A 155 -20.62 23.57 -7.50
C ARG A 155 -19.65 22.92 -8.49
N ALA A 156 -18.37 23.22 -8.42
CA ALA A 156 -17.35 22.56 -9.23
C ALA A 156 -17.22 21.06 -8.89
N ASP A 157 -17.38 20.70 -7.60
CA ASP A 157 -17.36 19.31 -7.12
C ASP A 157 -18.69 18.57 -7.37
N GLY A 158 -19.75 19.25 -7.79
CA GLY A 158 -21.09 18.69 -8.03
C GLY A 158 -21.28 17.95 -9.36
N GLY A 159 -20.26 17.86 -10.20
CA GLY A 159 -20.34 17.26 -11.55
C GLY A 159 -19.68 15.90 -11.72
N GLY A 160 -19.14 15.26 -10.68
CA GLY A 160 -18.43 14.00 -10.79
C GLY A 160 -18.97 12.93 -9.83
N ASN A 161 -18.78 11.65 -10.19
CA ASN A 161 -19.12 10.44 -9.44
C ASN A 161 -18.35 10.30 -8.11
N ALA A 162 -18.27 11.33 -7.26
CA ALA A 162 -17.60 11.27 -5.97
C ALA A 162 -18.41 10.42 -4.98
N LEU A 163 -17.83 9.33 -4.47
CA LEU A 163 -18.46 8.41 -3.53
C LEU A 163 -18.78 9.12 -2.20
N ARG A 164 -20.03 9.12 -1.78
CA ARG A 164 -20.46 9.61 -0.46
C ARG A 164 -20.06 8.62 0.62
N THR A 165 -19.05 8.97 1.38
CA THR A 165 -18.31 8.06 2.26
C THR A 165 -18.48 8.46 3.73
N LEU A 166 -18.74 7.47 4.61
CA LEU A 166 -18.64 7.61 6.07
C LEU A 166 -17.29 7.07 6.53
N VAL A 167 -16.63 7.75 7.47
CA VAL A 167 -15.40 7.26 8.11
C VAL A 167 -15.77 6.49 9.37
N TYR A 168 -15.31 5.24 9.48
CA TYR A 168 -15.56 4.42 10.66
C TYR A 168 -14.64 4.80 11.81
N GLY A 169 -15.23 5.09 12.96
CA GLY A 169 -14.54 5.57 14.16
C GLY A 169 -14.61 7.09 14.35
N THR A 170 -14.28 7.54 15.57
CA THR A 170 -14.33 8.95 15.99
C THR A 170 -13.04 9.41 16.66
N GLY A 171 -11.96 8.65 16.56
CA GLY A 171 -10.65 8.96 17.10
C GLY A 171 -9.86 9.97 16.25
N ASP A 172 -8.70 10.38 16.75
CA ASP A 172 -7.86 11.39 16.10
C ASP A 172 -7.38 10.96 14.70
N LYS A 173 -7.12 9.66 14.49
CA LYS A 173 -6.70 9.11 13.20
C LYS A 173 -7.81 9.24 12.14
N GLU A 174 -9.04 8.96 12.53
CA GLU A 174 -10.22 9.04 11.68
C GLU A 174 -10.57 10.49 11.34
N ILE A 175 -10.44 11.40 12.32
CA ILE A 175 -10.62 12.84 12.11
C ILE A 175 -9.55 13.38 11.14
N ALA A 176 -8.29 13.04 11.35
CA ALA A 176 -7.19 13.43 10.46
C ALA A 176 -7.41 12.90 9.02
N LEU A 177 -7.87 11.65 8.89
CA LEU A 177 -8.20 11.04 7.60
C LEU A 177 -9.35 11.78 6.90
N ALA A 178 -10.42 12.11 7.63
CA ALA A 178 -11.57 12.85 7.11
C ALA A 178 -11.17 14.26 6.63
N VAL A 179 -10.35 14.98 7.40
CA VAL A 179 -9.82 16.30 7.04
C VAL A 179 -8.93 16.22 5.79
N ARG A 180 -8.07 15.21 5.71
CA ARG A 180 -7.19 15.00 4.55
C ARG A 180 -7.97 14.74 3.25
N LEU A 181 -9.07 13.98 3.33
CA LEU A 181 -9.90 13.65 2.18
C LEU A 181 -10.96 14.74 1.87
N GLN A 182 -11.02 15.82 2.61
CA GLN A 182 -12.02 16.89 2.44
C GLN A 182 -12.02 17.50 1.05
N HIS A 183 -10.87 17.53 0.39
CA HIS A 183 -10.69 18.09 -0.96
C HIS A 183 -10.44 17.00 -2.02
N SER A 184 -10.79 15.75 -1.74
CA SER A 184 -10.65 14.67 -2.71
C SER A 184 -11.72 14.79 -3.80
N PRO A 185 -11.36 14.71 -5.09
CA PRO A 185 -12.35 14.68 -6.18
C PRO A 185 -13.11 13.34 -6.24
N HIS A 186 -12.62 12.29 -5.56
CA HIS A 186 -13.18 10.95 -5.63
C HIS A 186 -14.07 10.58 -4.44
N TYR A 187 -13.86 11.22 -3.28
CA TYR A 187 -14.55 10.88 -2.03
C TYR A 187 -15.18 12.12 -1.39
N ARG A 188 -16.47 12.05 -1.10
CA ARG A 188 -17.20 13.07 -0.35
C ARG A 188 -17.51 12.55 1.05
N ILE A 189 -16.74 12.98 2.04
CA ILE A 189 -16.95 12.55 3.41
C ILE A 189 -18.28 13.13 3.94
N ALA A 190 -19.26 12.24 4.17
CA ALA A 190 -20.60 12.59 4.63
C ALA A 190 -20.71 12.66 6.17
N GLY A 191 -19.77 12.07 6.90
CA GLY A 191 -19.74 12.03 8.35
C GLY A 191 -18.89 10.89 8.89
N PHE A 192 -19.07 10.62 10.17
CA PHE A 192 -18.44 9.51 10.88
C PHE A 192 -19.46 8.43 11.19
N LEU A 193 -19.01 7.19 11.33
CA LEU A 193 -19.84 6.04 11.67
C LEU A 193 -19.28 5.34 12.90
N THR A 194 -20.12 5.02 13.87
CA THR A 194 -19.71 4.27 15.08
C THR A 194 -20.77 3.25 15.48
N TYR A 195 -20.36 2.22 16.20
CA TYR A 195 -21.26 1.21 16.73
C TYR A 195 -22.05 1.75 17.92
N GLY A 196 -23.34 1.44 18.01
CA GLY A 196 -24.22 1.76 19.15
C GLY A 196 -25.48 2.52 18.80
N ARG A 197 -26.27 2.86 19.82
CA ARG A 197 -27.51 3.64 19.68
C ARG A 197 -27.25 5.13 19.69
N GLN A 198 -27.98 5.85 18.87
CA GLN A 198 -27.95 7.31 18.85
C GLN A 198 -28.62 7.88 20.11
N LEU A 199 -27.81 8.20 21.14
CA LEU A 199 -28.31 8.85 22.37
C LEU A 199 -28.39 10.38 22.22
N LYS A 200 -27.45 10.99 21.52
CA LYS A 200 -27.39 12.44 21.22
C LYS A 200 -26.86 12.68 19.80
N ARG A 201 -27.35 13.75 19.14
CA ARG A 201 -26.78 14.21 17.89
C ARG A 201 -25.58 15.09 18.21
N TYR A 202 -24.39 14.72 17.78
CA TYR A 202 -23.23 15.57 17.82
C TYR A 202 -22.47 15.55 16.49
N THR A 203 -21.66 16.54 16.28
CA THR A 203 -20.86 16.70 15.08
C THR A 203 -19.37 16.72 15.46
N ILE A 204 -18.54 16.11 14.62
CA ILE A 204 -17.08 16.16 14.72
C ILE A 204 -16.56 16.80 13.45
N ALA A 205 -15.72 17.84 13.57
CA ALA A 205 -15.23 18.62 12.45
C ALA A 205 -16.37 19.04 11.49
N GLU A 206 -17.48 19.58 12.05
CA GLU A 206 -18.69 20.04 11.35
C GLU A 206 -19.47 18.92 10.61
N ARG A 207 -19.15 17.65 10.85
CA ARG A 207 -19.78 16.50 10.18
C ARG A 207 -20.55 15.65 11.17
N PRO A 208 -21.73 15.12 10.79
CA PRO A 208 -22.55 14.33 11.69
C PRO A 208 -21.90 12.98 12.02
N VAL A 209 -22.12 12.52 13.25
CA VAL A 209 -21.81 11.15 13.65
C VAL A 209 -23.07 10.30 13.47
N CYS A 210 -22.96 9.25 12.67
CA CYS A 210 -23.97 8.25 12.42
C CYS A 210 -23.71 7.02 13.29
N TYR A 211 -24.78 6.29 13.62
CA TYR A 211 -24.71 5.09 14.44
C TYR A 211 -25.30 3.90 13.70
N PHE A 212 -24.75 2.72 13.96
CA PHE A 212 -25.32 1.47 13.49
C PHE A 212 -25.32 0.43 14.61
N GLU A 213 -26.33 -0.43 14.64
CA GLU A 213 -26.41 -1.60 15.51
C GLU A 213 -26.53 -2.89 14.72
N ASN A 214 -27.15 -2.80 13.56
CA ASN A 214 -27.50 -3.94 12.73
C ASN A 214 -27.49 -3.59 11.24
N ARG A 215 -27.77 -4.59 10.41
CA ARG A 215 -27.88 -4.45 8.95
C ARG A 215 -28.88 -3.39 8.52
N ALA A 216 -30.04 -3.31 9.19
CA ALA A 216 -31.09 -2.35 8.84
C ALA A 216 -30.62 -0.90 8.98
N SER A 217 -29.75 -0.61 9.97
CA SER A 217 -29.14 0.70 10.16
C SER A 217 -28.26 1.08 8.97
N ILE A 218 -27.47 0.16 8.45
CA ILE A 218 -26.59 0.40 7.28
C ILE A 218 -27.43 0.55 6.00
N ALA A 219 -28.42 -0.31 5.79
CA ALA A 219 -29.34 -0.21 4.66
C ALA A 219 -30.12 1.13 4.65
N TYR A 220 -30.51 1.64 5.83
CA TYR A 220 -31.13 2.95 5.97
C TYR A 220 -30.15 4.09 5.58
N LEU A 221 -28.89 4.02 6.00
CA LEU A 221 -27.88 5.02 5.64
C LEU A 221 -27.60 4.99 4.14
N ALA A 222 -27.50 3.82 3.53
CA ALA A 222 -27.34 3.66 2.09
C ALA A 222 -28.52 4.24 1.30
N GLY A 223 -29.74 3.80 1.60
CA GLY A 223 -30.94 4.18 0.85
C GLY A 223 -31.38 5.62 1.11
N LYS A 224 -31.55 6.04 2.37
CA LYS A 224 -32.12 7.34 2.71
C LYS A 224 -31.12 8.49 2.72
N ARG A 225 -29.84 8.20 3.04
CA ARG A 225 -28.77 9.21 3.06
C ARG A 225 -27.86 9.14 1.85
N GLY A 226 -28.05 8.18 0.95
CA GLY A 226 -27.25 7.98 -0.25
C GLY A 226 -25.77 7.78 0.10
N ILE A 227 -25.47 6.90 1.06
CA ILE A 227 -24.09 6.57 1.42
C ILE A 227 -23.63 5.43 0.51
N ASP A 228 -22.55 5.66 -0.23
CA ASP A 228 -21.99 4.74 -1.21
C ASP A 228 -20.89 3.85 -0.61
N ALA A 229 -20.18 4.38 0.41
CA ALA A 229 -19.03 3.69 0.98
C ALA A 229 -18.82 3.96 2.48
N VAL A 230 -18.15 3.02 3.14
CA VAL A 230 -17.59 3.16 4.49
C VAL A 230 -16.08 3.02 4.40
N LEU A 231 -15.33 3.97 4.98
CA LEU A 231 -13.89 4.04 4.95
C LEU A 231 -13.30 3.74 6.33
N PHE A 232 -12.42 2.76 6.39
CA PHE A 232 -11.62 2.43 7.58
C PHE A 232 -10.26 3.12 7.53
N SER A 233 -9.77 3.54 8.68
CA SER A 233 -8.46 4.19 8.84
C SER A 233 -7.27 3.21 8.67
N SER A 234 -7.53 1.91 8.82
CA SER A 234 -6.53 0.86 8.65
C SER A 234 -7.16 -0.49 8.30
N PRO A 235 -6.39 -1.42 7.70
CA PRO A 235 -6.83 -2.81 7.51
C PRO A 235 -7.16 -3.53 8.82
N ALA A 236 -6.47 -3.19 9.91
CA ALA A 236 -6.74 -3.77 11.23
C ALA A 236 -8.15 -3.41 11.73
N ALA A 237 -8.54 -2.13 11.66
CA ALA A 237 -9.88 -1.69 12.03
C ALA A 237 -10.99 -2.38 11.20
N ALA A 238 -10.74 -2.61 9.92
CA ALA A 238 -11.68 -3.34 9.07
C ALA A 238 -11.79 -4.83 9.47
N ARG A 239 -10.69 -5.46 9.90
CA ARG A 239 -10.68 -6.84 10.40
C ARG A 239 -11.48 -7.00 11.68
N ASP A 240 -11.32 -6.08 12.64
CA ASP A 240 -12.01 -6.12 13.93
C ASP A 240 -13.54 -6.03 13.74
N GLU A 241 -13.98 -5.33 12.70
CA GLU A 241 -15.39 -5.18 12.34
C GLU A 241 -15.87 -6.16 11.23
N ARG A 242 -15.08 -7.18 10.92
CA ARG A 242 -15.33 -8.11 9.81
C ARG A 242 -16.70 -8.78 9.87
N GLU A 243 -17.07 -9.33 11.04
CA GLU A 243 -18.32 -10.09 11.21
C GLU A 243 -19.55 -9.17 11.43
N ARG A 244 -19.34 -7.86 11.63
CA ARG A 244 -20.39 -6.87 11.86
C ARG A 244 -20.48 -5.88 10.73
N LEU A 245 -19.73 -4.77 10.81
CA LEU A 245 -19.87 -3.64 9.88
C LEU A 245 -19.51 -4.00 8.44
N VAL A 246 -18.40 -4.72 8.22
CA VAL A 246 -17.99 -5.12 6.86
C VAL A 246 -19.07 -6.01 6.24
N LYS A 247 -19.58 -6.99 6.98
CA LYS A 247 -20.67 -7.86 6.55
C LYS A 247 -21.95 -7.06 6.24
N TYR A 248 -22.37 -6.17 7.15
CA TYR A 248 -23.57 -5.36 6.93
C TYR A 248 -23.46 -4.41 5.74
N CYS A 249 -22.28 -3.83 5.51
CA CYS A 249 -22.01 -3.00 4.33
C CYS A 249 -22.14 -3.81 3.05
N THR A 250 -21.51 -4.98 3.00
CA THR A 250 -21.55 -5.87 1.83
C THR A 250 -22.98 -6.29 1.50
N GLU A 251 -23.74 -6.73 2.51
CA GLU A 251 -25.14 -7.11 2.34
C GLU A 251 -26.09 -5.95 1.97
N ALA A 252 -25.71 -4.71 2.26
CA ALA A 252 -26.44 -3.49 1.91
C ALA A 252 -25.95 -2.84 0.60
N GLY A 253 -24.97 -3.43 -0.11
CA GLY A 253 -24.38 -2.88 -1.33
C GLY A 253 -23.53 -1.62 -1.10
N VAL A 254 -23.05 -1.41 0.13
CA VAL A 254 -22.16 -0.29 0.51
C VAL A 254 -20.71 -0.73 0.37
N ARG A 255 -19.91 0.00 -0.42
CA ARG A 255 -18.49 -0.32 -0.62
C ARG A 255 -17.69 -0.16 0.66
N VAL A 256 -16.79 -1.09 0.91
CA VAL A 256 -15.85 -1.01 2.03
C VAL A 256 -14.49 -0.56 1.51
N LEU A 257 -14.01 0.56 2.04
CA LEU A 257 -12.75 1.19 1.66
C LEU A 257 -11.77 1.16 2.83
N VAL A 258 -10.48 1.06 2.53
CA VAL A 258 -9.41 1.09 3.53
C VAL A 258 -8.38 2.12 3.12
N ALA A 259 -7.98 2.96 4.08
CA ALA A 259 -6.84 3.84 3.93
C ALA A 259 -5.54 3.08 4.24
N PRO A 260 -4.47 3.26 3.46
CA PRO A 260 -3.17 2.70 3.79
C PRO A 260 -2.61 3.34 5.08
N PRO A 261 -1.78 2.62 5.87
CA PRO A 261 -1.18 3.15 7.08
C PRO A 261 -0.33 4.40 6.79
N ILE A 262 -0.35 5.35 7.73
CA ILE A 262 0.34 6.65 7.60
C ILE A 262 1.87 6.51 7.72
N ASP A 263 2.35 5.41 8.28
CA ASP A 263 3.73 5.21 8.71
C ASP A 263 4.69 4.67 7.64
N GLU A 264 4.25 4.46 6.40
CA GLU A 264 5.14 4.12 5.29
C GLU A 264 5.75 5.38 4.66
N VAL A 265 6.57 6.09 5.42
CA VAL A 265 7.52 7.07 4.88
C VAL A 265 8.80 6.34 4.51
N THR A 266 8.87 5.80 3.31
CA THR A 266 10.13 5.34 2.74
C THR A 266 10.74 6.52 1.96
N ASP A 267 11.91 6.96 2.35
CA ASP A 267 12.76 7.97 1.69
C ASP A 267 12.20 9.41 1.56
N GLY A 268 11.46 9.93 2.56
CA GLY A 268 11.12 11.36 2.56
C GLY A 268 10.20 11.84 1.43
N ARG A 269 9.74 10.95 0.57
CA ARG A 269 8.75 11.22 -0.48
C ARG A 269 7.38 10.75 -0.03
N LEU A 270 6.45 11.68 0.13
CA LEU A 270 5.04 11.41 0.32
C LEU A 270 4.49 10.66 -0.92
N MET A 271 4.46 9.32 -0.86
CA MET A 271 3.70 8.55 -1.84
C MET A 271 2.23 8.95 -1.74
N LYS A 272 1.59 9.22 -2.88
CA LYS A 272 0.14 9.45 -2.96
C LYS A 272 -0.55 8.20 -2.41
N GLN A 273 -1.00 8.25 -1.16
CA GLN A 273 -1.75 7.15 -0.54
C GLN A 273 -3.12 7.06 -1.22
N VAL A 274 -3.32 5.99 -1.96
CA VAL A 274 -4.58 5.74 -2.67
C VAL A 274 -5.49 4.95 -1.76
N VAL A 275 -6.63 5.54 -1.37
CA VAL A 275 -7.73 4.80 -0.74
C VAL A 275 -8.20 3.73 -1.71
N ARG A 276 -8.31 2.48 -1.26
CA ARG A 276 -8.71 1.34 -2.09
C ARG A 276 -9.86 0.56 -1.45
N GLU A 277 -10.53 -0.22 -2.25
CA GLU A 277 -11.48 -1.21 -1.74
C GLU A 277 -10.77 -2.25 -0.88
N ILE A 278 -11.47 -2.74 0.14
CA ILE A 278 -10.98 -3.81 1.00
C ILE A 278 -10.78 -5.07 0.17
N ARG A 279 -9.66 -5.74 0.39
CA ARG A 279 -9.34 -7.02 -0.25
C ARG A 279 -9.51 -8.15 0.74
N ILE A 280 -9.67 -9.36 0.24
CA ILE A 280 -9.78 -10.55 1.08
C ILE A 280 -8.52 -10.74 1.95
N GLU A 281 -7.37 -10.33 1.46
CA GLU A 281 -6.09 -10.36 2.18
C GLU A 281 -6.14 -9.51 3.45
N ASP A 282 -6.84 -8.38 3.43
CA ASP A 282 -7.01 -7.49 4.58
C ASP A 282 -7.85 -8.13 5.70
N LEU A 283 -8.72 -9.09 5.35
CA LEU A 283 -9.65 -9.76 6.27
C LEU A 283 -9.12 -11.10 6.83
N LEU A 284 -8.04 -11.65 6.29
CA LEU A 284 -7.53 -12.95 6.70
C LEU A 284 -6.76 -12.94 8.05
N GLY A 285 -6.76 -11.83 8.75
CA GLY A 285 -6.51 -11.82 10.20
C GLY A 285 -5.06 -12.00 10.66
N ARG A 286 -4.06 -11.87 9.78
CA ARG A 286 -2.68 -12.04 10.17
C ARG A 286 -2.07 -10.71 10.66
N PRO A 287 -1.49 -10.63 11.88
CA PRO A 287 -0.77 -9.45 12.33
C PRO A 287 0.46 -9.21 11.43
N GLU A 288 0.74 -7.96 11.16
CA GLU A 288 1.93 -7.57 10.39
C GLU A 288 3.20 -7.99 11.15
N ILE A 289 4.10 -8.68 10.46
CA ILE A 289 5.35 -9.17 11.07
C ILE A 289 6.34 -8.01 11.16
N ARG A 290 6.88 -7.78 12.35
CA ARG A 290 7.96 -6.84 12.57
C ARG A 290 9.28 -7.50 12.20
N ILE A 291 9.99 -6.94 11.24
CA ILE A 291 11.29 -7.41 10.75
C ILE A 291 12.26 -6.23 10.83
N SER A 292 13.51 -6.52 11.20
CA SER A 292 14.58 -5.51 11.20
C SER A 292 15.02 -5.22 9.76
N LEU A 293 14.40 -4.22 9.14
CA LEU A 293 14.76 -3.79 7.78
C LEU A 293 16.19 -3.25 7.70
N ASP A 294 16.76 -2.77 8.81
CA ASP A 294 18.11 -2.22 8.84
C ASP A 294 19.17 -3.30 8.74
N GLU A 295 19.00 -4.45 9.42
CA GLU A 295 19.91 -5.60 9.30
C GLU A 295 19.89 -6.21 7.89
N ILE A 296 18.69 -6.34 7.29
CA ILE A 296 18.56 -6.79 5.90
C ILE A 296 19.27 -5.82 4.96
N ARG A 297 19.03 -4.51 5.12
CA ARG A 297 19.64 -3.47 4.29
C ARG A 297 21.17 -3.53 4.38
N GLU A 298 21.72 -3.66 5.56
CA GLU A 298 23.16 -3.78 5.77
C GLU A 298 23.74 -5.01 5.08
N GLY A 299 23.05 -6.15 5.17
CA GLY A 299 23.44 -7.41 4.53
C GLY A 299 23.47 -7.39 3.01
N VAL A 300 22.67 -6.52 2.35
CA VAL A 300 22.55 -6.49 0.87
C VAL A 300 23.13 -5.22 0.23
N ARG A 301 23.44 -4.20 1.02
CA ARG A 301 23.92 -2.90 0.53
C ARG A 301 25.20 -3.01 -0.27
N GLY A 302 25.21 -2.38 -1.45
CA GLY A 302 26.38 -2.34 -2.35
C GLY A 302 26.70 -3.67 -3.04
N ARG A 303 25.95 -4.76 -2.77
CA ARG A 303 26.22 -6.10 -3.31
C ARG A 303 25.56 -6.29 -4.68
N THR A 304 26.16 -7.19 -5.48
CA THR A 304 25.53 -7.72 -6.70
C THR A 304 24.68 -8.92 -6.33
N ILE A 305 23.37 -8.83 -6.59
CA ILE A 305 22.39 -9.86 -6.25
C ILE A 305 21.76 -10.40 -7.53
N LEU A 306 21.69 -11.72 -7.64
CA LEU A 306 20.98 -12.39 -8.71
C LEU A 306 19.70 -13.04 -8.16
N VAL A 307 18.56 -12.79 -8.83
CA VAL A 307 17.28 -13.42 -8.51
C VAL A 307 16.86 -14.27 -9.70
N THR A 308 16.78 -15.59 -9.53
CA THR A 308 16.19 -16.48 -10.54
C THR A 308 14.69 -16.62 -10.32
N GLY A 309 13.91 -16.79 -11.39
CA GLY A 309 12.46 -16.70 -11.29
C GLY A 309 12.00 -15.27 -10.98
N ALA A 310 12.78 -14.28 -11.43
CA ALA A 310 12.62 -12.86 -11.09
C ALA A 310 11.29 -12.24 -11.57
N ALA A 311 10.68 -12.83 -12.58
CA ALA A 311 9.39 -12.40 -13.12
C ALA A 311 8.18 -13.11 -12.48
N GLY A 312 8.43 -14.12 -11.62
CA GLY A 312 7.42 -14.82 -10.84
C GLY A 312 6.92 -13.99 -9.64
N SER A 313 5.87 -14.47 -8.96
CA SER A 313 5.24 -13.74 -7.85
C SER A 313 6.19 -13.46 -6.67
N ILE A 314 7.03 -14.40 -6.29
CA ILE A 314 8.02 -14.23 -5.21
C ILE A 314 9.25 -13.48 -5.72
N GLY A 315 9.80 -13.88 -6.88
CA GLY A 315 11.00 -13.26 -7.43
C GLY A 315 10.83 -11.77 -7.75
N SER A 316 9.70 -11.38 -8.33
CA SER A 316 9.42 -9.98 -8.62
C SER A 316 9.28 -9.13 -7.35
N GLU A 317 8.68 -9.67 -6.30
CA GLU A 317 8.56 -8.97 -5.03
C GLU A 317 9.92 -8.87 -4.30
N LEU A 318 10.75 -9.91 -4.34
CA LEU A 318 12.14 -9.82 -3.88
C LEU A 318 12.90 -8.72 -4.62
N CYS A 319 12.74 -8.63 -5.96
CA CYS A 319 13.36 -7.56 -6.75
C CYS A 319 12.87 -6.17 -6.33
N ARG A 320 11.56 -5.99 -6.08
CA ARG A 320 10.99 -4.70 -5.61
C ARG A 320 11.56 -4.28 -4.27
N GLN A 321 11.62 -5.21 -3.31
CA GLN A 321 12.12 -4.90 -1.96
C GLN A 321 13.62 -4.65 -1.96
N LEU A 322 14.41 -5.48 -2.65
CA LEU A 322 15.86 -5.31 -2.79
C LEU A 322 16.22 -3.98 -3.46
N ALA A 323 15.41 -3.53 -4.43
CA ALA A 323 15.60 -2.24 -5.09
C ALA A 323 15.59 -1.05 -4.12
N GLY A 324 14.82 -1.14 -3.01
CA GLY A 324 14.78 -0.13 -1.95
C GLY A 324 15.93 -0.21 -0.93
N PHE A 325 16.76 -1.25 -0.95
CA PHE A 325 17.79 -1.49 0.09
C PHE A 325 19.21 -1.07 -0.31
N GLY A 326 19.37 -0.37 -1.45
CA GLY A 326 20.66 0.17 -1.86
C GLY A 326 21.65 -0.89 -2.35
N VAL A 327 21.16 -1.92 -3.04
CA VAL A 327 21.99 -2.94 -3.69
C VAL A 327 22.88 -2.32 -4.76
N GLY A 328 24.08 -2.82 -4.94
CA GLY A 328 25.01 -2.32 -5.95
C GLY A 328 24.58 -2.66 -7.38
N ARG A 329 24.08 -3.89 -7.58
CA ARG A 329 23.47 -4.34 -8.83
C ARG A 329 22.44 -5.43 -8.57
N LEU A 330 21.31 -5.37 -9.28
CA LEU A 330 20.28 -6.41 -9.27
C LEU A 330 20.22 -7.09 -10.64
N VAL A 331 20.43 -8.41 -10.69
CA VAL A 331 20.33 -9.23 -11.91
C VAL A 331 19.05 -10.05 -11.84
N LEU A 332 18.13 -9.78 -12.77
CA LEU A 332 16.84 -10.47 -12.87
C LEU A 332 16.96 -11.57 -13.92
N PHE A 333 16.89 -12.84 -13.50
CA PHE A 333 16.99 -13.99 -14.40
C PHE A 333 15.67 -14.74 -14.45
N ASP A 334 15.03 -14.81 -15.63
CA ASP A 334 13.78 -15.53 -15.84
C ASP A 334 13.62 -15.93 -17.32
N ASN A 335 12.83 -16.97 -17.61
CA ASN A 335 12.51 -17.37 -18.97
C ASN A 335 11.24 -16.72 -19.52
N ALA A 336 10.44 -16.08 -18.68
CA ALA A 336 9.17 -15.44 -19.03
C ALA A 336 9.40 -13.99 -19.51
N GLU A 337 9.41 -13.76 -20.83
CA GLU A 337 9.73 -12.46 -21.43
C GLU A 337 8.75 -11.36 -21.03
N THR A 338 7.45 -11.53 -21.24
CA THR A 338 6.44 -10.48 -20.95
C THR A 338 6.36 -10.09 -19.47
N PRO A 339 6.33 -11.03 -18.49
CA PRO A 339 6.44 -10.67 -17.08
C PRO A 339 7.76 -9.98 -16.74
N MET A 340 8.89 -10.34 -17.39
CA MET A 340 10.18 -9.68 -17.20
C MET A 340 10.14 -8.22 -17.71
N HIS A 341 9.50 -7.98 -18.84
CA HIS A 341 9.30 -6.62 -19.34
C HIS A 341 8.49 -5.76 -18.37
N ASN A 342 7.43 -6.32 -17.79
CA ASN A 342 6.60 -5.59 -16.83
C ASN A 342 7.37 -5.18 -15.56
N ILE A 343 8.13 -6.09 -14.96
CA ILE A 343 8.96 -5.76 -13.79
C ILE A 343 10.09 -4.79 -14.12
N ARG A 344 10.64 -4.86 -15.33
CA ARG A 344 11.63 -3.91 -15.82
C ARG A 344 11.06 -2.49 -15.82
N LEU A 345 9.92 -2.26 -16.47
CA LEU A 345 9.27 -0.95 -16.54
C LEU A 345 8.96 -0.40 -15.13
N GLU A 346 8.46 -1.26 -14.25
CA GLU A 346 8.15 -0.89 -12.87
C GLU A 346 9.40 -0.43 -12.09
N LEU A 347 10.53 -1.14 -12.24
CA LEU A 347 11.78 -0.78 -11.57
C LEU A 347 12.40 0.49 -12.15
N GLU A 348 12.35 0.69 -13.48
CA GLU A 348 12.78 1.93 -14.13
C GLU A 348 12.00 3.16 -13.62
N GLU A 349 10.68 3.02 -13.45
CA GLU A 349 9.82 4.10 -12.98
C GLU A 349 10.02 4.41 -11.49
N ARG A 350 10.04 3.38 -10.64
CA ARG A 350 10.07 3.55 -9.18
C ARG A 350 11.46 3.78 -8.60
N HIS A 351 12.49 3.24 -9.25
CA HIS A 351 13.88 3.27 -8.79
C HIS A 351 14.85 3.74 -9.88
N PRO A 352 14.75 4.99 -10.38
CA PRO A 352 15.54 5.47 -11.52
C PRO A 352 17.06 5.48 -11.28
N GLY A 353 17.51 5.37 -10.02
CA GLY A 353 18.92 5.27 -9.66
C GLY A 353 19.44 3.85 -9.48
N LEU A 354 18.61 2.82 -9.64
CA LEU A 354 19.00 1.43 -9.47
C LEU A 354 19.76 0.91 -10.67
N THR A 355 20.94 0.33 -10.43
CA THR A 355 21.63 -0.46 -11.46
C THR A 355 21.06 -1.86 -11.49
N PHE A 356 20.30 -2.21 -12.53
CA PHE A 356 19.77 -3.56 -12.69
C PHE A 356 19.87 -4.05 -14.14
N THR A 357 19.80 -5.37 -14.31
CA THR A 357 19.92 -6.01 -15.63
C THR A 357 18.93 -7.18 -15.73
N PRO A 358 17.92 -7.11 -16.61
CA PRO A 358 17.10 -8.25 -16.94
C PRO A 358 17.85 -9.21 -17.86
N VAL A 359 17.82 -10.50 -17.55
CA VAL A 359 18.44 -11.58 -18.32
C VAL A 359 17.38 -12.63 -18.63
N ILE A 360 17.05 -12.77 -19.91
CA ILE A 360 16.17 -13.85 -20.35
C ILE A 360 16.98 -15.14 -20.43
N GLY A 361 16.54 -16.15 -19.66
CA GLY A 361 17.20 -17.45 -19.63
C GLY A 361 16.46 -18.44 -18.74
N ASP A 362 16.72 -19.73 -18.95
CA ASP A 362 16.12 -20.84 -18.22
C ASP A 362 17.18 -21.49 -17.33
N VAL A 363 16.84 -21.78 -16.06
CA VAL A 363 17.74 -22.44 -15.11
C VAL A 363 18.10 -23.88 -15.53
N ARG A 364 17.32 -24.49 -16.43
CA ARG A 364 17.58 -25.80 -17.04
C ARG A 364 18.72 -25.75 -18.07
N MET A 365 19.11 -24.55 -18.52
CA MET A 365 20.14 -24.31 -19.54
C MET A 365 21.43 -23.81 -18.87
N PRO A 366 22.41 -24.73 -18.59
CA PRO A 366 23.62 -24.39 -17.84
C PRO A 366 24.46 -23.31 -18.51
N GLU A 367 24.54 -23.27 -19.83
CA GLU A 367 25.39 -22.34 -20.61
C GLU A 367 24.89 -20.91 -20.41
N ARG A 368 23.57 -20.67 -20.52
CA ARG A 368 22.99 -19.35 -20.37
C ARG A 368 23.11 -18.84 -18.94
N LEU A 369 22.88 -19.74 -17.97
CA LEU A 369 23.03 -19.44 -16.56
C LEU A 369 24.50 -19.15 -16.22
N ASN A 370 25.44 -19.98 -16.70
CA ASN A 370 26.88 -19.76 -16.53
C ASN A 370 27.35 -18.42 -17.09
N HIS A 371 26.82 -18.02 -18.25
CA HIS A 371 27.11 -16.69 -18.83
C HIS A 371 26.68 -15.57 -17.88
N ALA A 372 25.50 -15.65 -17.28
CA ALA A 372 25.03 -14.66 -16.30
C ALA A 372 25.94 -14.58 -15.06
N PHE A 373 26.35 -15.74 -14.50
CA PHE A 373 27.26 -15.78 -13.36
C PHE A 373 28.66 -15.24 -13.70
N ALA A 374 29.20 -15.59 -14.88
CA ALA A 374 30.52 -15.13 -15.33
C ALA A 374 30.55 -13.62 -15.53
N THR A 375 29.49 -13.06 -16.13
CA THR A 375 29.37 -11.63 -16.45
C THR A 375 29.13 -10.76 -15.22
N TYR A 376 28.21 -11.15 -14.36
CA TYR A 376 27.75 -10.29 -13.27
C TYR A 376 28.37 -10.61 -11.91
N ARG A 377 28.99 -11.79 -11.72
CA ARG A 377 29.66 -12.20 -10.49
C ARG A 377 28.80 -11.93 -9.24
N PRO A 378 27.60 -12.51 -9.11
CA PRO A 378 26.74 -12.24 -7.99
C PRO A 378 27.37 -12.70 -6.65
N GLN A 379 27.18 -11.90 -5.61
CA GLN A 379 27.61 -12.23 -4.25
C GLN A 379 26.52 -12.96 -3.49
N ILE A 380 25.24 -12.66 -3.79
CA ILE A 380 24.08 -13.31 -3.21
C ILE A 380 23.15 -13.78 -4.33
N VAL A 381 22.61 -14.97 -4.19
CA VAL A 381 21.64 -15.54 -5.14
C VAL A 381 20.35 -15.93 -4.41
N PHE A 382 19.22 -15.35 -4.85
CA PHE A 382 17.89 -15.80 -4.46
C PHE A 382 17.33 -16.69 -5.57
N HIS A 383 17.14 -17.97 -5.27
CA HIS A 383 16.66 -18.96 -6.22
C HIS A 383 15.15 -19.22 -6.03
N ALA A 384 14.32 -18.49 -6.80
CA ALA A 384 12.87 -18.62 -6.79
C ALA A 384 12.29 -19.27 -8.07
N ALA A 385 13.15 -19.64 -9.04
CA ALA A 385 12.72 -20.34 -10.24
C ALA A 385 12.29 -21.77 -9.92
N ALA A 386 11.03 -22.12 -10.20
CA ALA A 386 10.49 -23.46 -10.02
C ALA A 386 9.12 -23.62 -10.69
N TYR A 387 8.75 -24.84 -11.06
CA TYR A 387 7.37 -25.21 -11.37
C TYR A 387 6.63 -25.58 -10.08
N LYS A 388 5.43 -25.04 -9.88
CA LYS A 388 4.69 -25.11 -8.60
C LYS A 388 3.30 -25.74 -8.68
N HIS A 389 2.73 -25.87 -9.87
CA HIS A 389 1.36 -26.36 -10.04
C HIS A 389 1.31 -27.88 -9.94
N VAL A 390 0.78 -28.39 -8.81
CA VAL A 390 0.75 -29.81 -8.49
C VAL A 390 0.10 -30.66 -9.61
N PRO A 391 -1.13 -30.34 -10.13
CA PRO A 391 -1.72 -31.17 -11.17
C PRO A 391 -0.89 -31.24 -12.45
N LEU A 392 -0.33 -30.10 -12.89
CA LEU A 392 0.52 -30.08 -14.09
C LEU A 392 1.81 -30.89 -13.91
N MET A 393 2.37 -30.90 -12.70
CA MET A 393 3.59 -31.68 -12.44
C MET A 393 3.31 -33.16 -12.24
N GLU A 394 2.12 -33.54 -11.83
CA GLU A 394 1.66 -34.95 -11.87
C GLU A 394 1.54 -35.46 -13.32
N GLU A 395 1.06 -34.60 -14.23
CA GLU A 395 0.99 -34.91 -15.66
C GLU A 395 2.34 -34.85 -16.37
N ASN A 396 3.30 -34.09 -15.83
CA ASN A 396 4.62 -33.81 -16.42
C ASN A 396 5.78 -34.00 -15.41
N PRO A 397 6.01 -35.21 -14.87
CA PRO A 397 7.03 -35.44 -13.84
C PRO A 397 8.45 -35.12 -14.27
N CYS A 398 8.79 -35.39 -15.53
CA CYS A 398 10.12 -35.11 -16.07
C CYS A 398 10.41 -33.60 -16.09
N GLU A 399 9.44 -32.77 -16.42
CA GLU A 399 9.58 -31.32 -16.40
C GLU A 399 9.75 -30.77 -14.97
N ALA A 400 9.05 -31.37 -13.98
CA ALA A 400 9.27 -31.05 -12.57
C ALA A 400 10.70 -31.33 -12.13
N VAL A 401 11.27 -32.46 -12.54
CA VAL A 401 12.66 -32.83 -12.24
C VAL A 401 13.64 -31.90 -12.95
N LEU A 402 13.46 -31.65 -14.23
CA LEU A 402 14.36 -30.76 -14.98
C LEU A 402 14.37 -29.34 -14.41
N ALA A 403 13.21 -28.78 -14.08
CA ALA A 403 13.14 -27.42 -13.57
C ALA A 403 13.55 -27.32 -12.10
N ASN A 404 12.93 -28.14 -11.23
CA ASN A 404 13.07 -27.99 -9.78
C ASN A 404 14.33 -28.69 -9.23
N VAL A 405 14.78 -29.80 -9.82
CA VAL A 405 15.95 -30.56 -9.33
C VAL A 405 17.21 -30.15 -10.12
N ALA A 406 17.25 -30.41 -11.43
CA ALA A 406 18.40 -30.10 -12.25
C ALA A 406 18.67 -28.59 -12.33
N GLY A 407 17.61 -27.76 -12.44
CA GLY A 407 17.73 -26.31 -12.39
C GLY A 407 18.34 -25.80 -11.08
N THR A 408 17.90 -26.35 -9.93
CA THR A 408 18.48 -25.99 -8.62
C THR A 408 19.94 -26.44 -8.51
N ARG A 409 20.28 -27.65 -8.97
CA ARG A 409 21.68 -28.10 -9.03
C ARG A 409 22.53 -27.15 -9.86
N ASN A 410 22.09 -26.80 -11.06
CA ASN A 410 22.84 -25.88 -11.92
C ASN A 410 23.14 -24.54 -11.23
N VAL A 411 22.14 -23.96 -10.51
CA VAL A 411 22.34 -22.73 -9.75
C VAL A 411 23.33 -22.95 -8.60
N ALA A 412 23.19 -24.03 -7.82
CA ALA A 412 24.04 -24.32 -6.67
C ALA A 412 25.50 -24.57 -7.10
N ASP A 413 25.73 -25.35 -8.15
CA ASP A 413 27.06 -25.63 -8.68
C ASP A 413 27.75 -24.37 -9.20
N LEU A 414 27.00 -23.47 -9.85
CA LEU A 414 27.54 -22.18 -10.29
C LEU A 414 27.81 -21.24 -9.13
N CYS A 415 26.97 -21.25 -8.08
CA CYS A 415 27.28 -20.50 -6.85
C CYS A 415 28.63 -20.93 -6.27
N LEU A 416 28.86 -22.24 -6.18
CA LEU A 416 30.12 -22.77 -5.71
C LEU A 416 31.29 -22.39 -6.65
N ARG A 417 31.12 -22.59 -7.96
CA ARG A 417 32.15 -22.31 -8.99
C ARG A 417 32.58 -20.85 -9.02
N TYR A 418 31.64 -19.92 -8.82
CA TYR A 418 31.91 -18.47 -8.90
C TYR A 418 32.10 -17.81 -7.54
N GLY A 419 32.16 -18.59 -6.46
CA GLY A 419 32.44 -18.10 -5.11
C GLY A 419 31.33 -17.19 -4.57
N VAL A 420 30.07 -17.49 -4.88
CA VAL A 420 28.91 -16.81 -4.30
C VAL A 420 28.93 -16.96 -2.80
N GLU A 421 28.77 -15.88 -2.05
CA GLU A 421 28.81 -15.93 -0.59
C GLU A 421 27.60 -16.70 -0.02
N LYS A 422 26.40 -16.42 -0.57
CA LYS A 422 25.15 -16.99 -0.07
C LYS A 422 24.16 -17.29 -1.19
N MET A 423 23.59 -18.51 -1.17
CA MET A 423 22.47 -18.92 -2.00
C MET A 423 21.26 -19.20 -1.13
N VAL A 424 20.14 -18.52 -1.40
CA VAL A 424 18.86 -18.71 -0.71
C VAL A 424 17.88 -19.39 -1.64
N MET A 425 17.54 -20.64 -1.34
CA MET A 425 16.59 -21.43 -2.11
C MET A 425 15.18 -21.29 -1.54
N ILE A 426 14.22 -20.93 -2.39
CA ILE A 426 12.80 -20.91 -2.04
C ILE A 426 12.23 -22.33 -2.15
N SER A 427 11.67 -22.84 -1.05
CA SER A 427 10.98 -24.12 -0.98
C SER A 427 9.53 -23.97 -0.48
N THR A 428 8.88 -25.07 -0.16
CA THR A 428 7.44 -25.12 0.11
C THR A 428 7.12 -26.12 1.22
N ASP A 429 5.97 -25.94 1.90
CA ASP A 429 5.35 -26.91 2.81
C ASP A 429 5.11 -28.28 2.15
N LYS A 430 4.93 -28.32 0.83
CA LYS A 430 4.68 -29.55 0.06
C LYS A 430 5.90 -30.45 -0.10
N ALA A 431 7.10 -29.94 0.21
CA ALA A 431 8.32 -30.74 0.30
C ALA A 431 8.39 -31.58 1.60
N VAL A 432 7.50 -31.31 2.57
CA VAL A 432 7.37 -32.08 3.81
C VAL A 432 6.42 -33.26 3.60
N ASN A 433 6.86 -34.51 3.85
CA ASN A 433 6.07 -35.69 3.56
C ASN A 433 5.34 -35.59 2.20
N PRO A 434 6.07 -35.50 1.08
CA PRO A 434 5.47 -35.17 -0.21
C PRO A 434 4.47 -36.26 -0.65
N THR A 435 3.32 -35.81 -1.17
CA THR A 435 2.27 -36.69 -1.71
C THR A 435 2.13 -36.57 -3.24
N ASN A 436 3.02 -35.78 -3.84
CA ASN A 436 2.99 -35.47 -5.25
C ASN A 436 4.40 -35.21 -5.81
N VAL A 437 4.52 -35.29 -7.13
CA VAL A 437 5.80 -35.12 -7.84
C VAL A 437 6.40 -33.72 -7.62
N MET A 438 5.58 -32.67 -7.60
CA MET A 438 6.06 -31.31 -7.37
C MET A 438 6.72 -31.19 -5.99
N GLY A 439 6.07 -31.67 -4.93
CA GLY A 439 6.63 -31.69 -3.58
C GLY A 439 7.90 -32.55 -3.49
N ALA A 440 7.89 -33.75 -4.11
CA ALA A 440 9.05 -34.64 -4.18
C ALA A 440 10.23 -33.99 -4.91
N SER A 441 9.99 -33.30 -6.05
CA SER A 441 11.04 -32.59 -6.78
C SER A 441 11.66 -31.45 -5.96
N LYS A 442 10.85 -30.71 -5.19
CA LYS A 442 11.36 -29.67 -4.27
C LYS A 442 12.15 -30.30 -3.12
N ARG A 443 11.68 -31.44 -2.57
CA ARG A 443 12.42 -32.15 -1.52
C ARG A 443 13.77 -32.66 -2.02
N MET A 444 13.83 -33.20 -3.25
CA MET A 444 15.10 -33.63 -3.85
C MET A 444 16.08 -32.47 -4.05
N ALA A 445 15.58 -31.31 -4.45
CA ALA A 445 16.38 -30.10 -4.55
C ALA A 445 16.92 -29.66 -3.17
N GLU A 446 16.12 -29.72 -2.10
CA GLU A 446 16.58 -29.47 -0.72
C GLU A 446 17.67 -30.43 -0.30
N ILE A 447 17.50 -31.74 -0.58
CA ILE A 447 18.49 -32.77 -0.28
C ILE A 447 19.82 -32.45 -0.97
N TYR A 448 19.79 -32.08 -2.25
CA TYR A 448 20.99 -31.71 -3.00
C TYR A 448 21.71 -30.53 -2.36
N VAL A 449 21.00 -29.41 -2.20
CA VAL A 449 21.57 -28.16 -1.67
C VAL A 449 22.12 -28.34 -0.25
N GLN A 450 21.38 -29.03 0.60
CA GLN A 450 21.80 -29.31 1.98
C GLN A 450 23.01 -30.23 2.05
N SER A 451 23.03 -31.32 1.30
CA SER A 451 24.15 -32.27 1.27
C SER A 451 25.42 -31.61 0.73
N LEU A 452 25.30 -30.74 -0.30
CA LEU A 452 26.41 -29.96 -0.82
C LEU A 452 26.99 -29.02 0.25
N GLY A 453 26.12 -28.24 0.95
CA GLY A 453 26.55 -27.36 2.02
C GLY A 453 27.21 -28.11 3.20
N GLN A 454 26.74 -29.30 3.51
CA GLN A 454 27.40 -30.17 4.52
C GLN A 454 28.76 -30.67 4.04
N ALA A 455 28.87 -31.07 2.77
CA ALA A 455 30.14 -31.53 2.18
C ALA A 455 31.20 -30.43 2.20
N ILE A 456 30.81 -29.18 1.94
CA ILE A 456 31.70 -28.02 2.05
C ILE A 456 32.14 -27.82 3.52
N ARG A 457 31.21 -27.79 4.47
CA ARG A 457 31.54 -27.65 5.91
C ARG A 457 32.46 -28.75 6.45
N ARG A 458 32.35 -29.97 5.92
CA ARG A 458 33.19 -31.10 6.28
C ARG A 458 34.52 -31.17 5.50
N GLY A 459 34.78 -30.17 4.62
CA GLY A 459 35.99 -30.12 3.79
C GLY A 459 36.07 -31.19 2.69
N ARG A 460 34.94 -31.88 2.38
CA ARG A 460 34.89 -32.91 1.32
C ARG A 460 34.74 -32.30 -0.07
N VAL A 461 34.21 -31.09 -0.13
CA VAL A 461 34.06 -30.27 -1.34
C VAL A 461 34.63 -28.88 -1.03
N GLY A 462 35.47 -28.35 -1.95
CA GLY A 462 36.03 -27.00 -1.79
C GLY A 462 35.01 -25.93 -2.06
N GLY A 463 35.11 -24.81 -1.34
CA GLY A 463 34.25 -23.61 -1.53
C GLY A 463 33.87 -22.94 -0.23
N CYS A 464 33.17 -21.80 -0.34
CA CYS A 464 32.75 -21.00 0.81
C CYS A 464 31.26 -20.64 0.78
N THR A 465 30.51 -21.06 -0.23
CA THR A 465 29.10 -20.70 -0.39
C THR A 465 28.24 -21.23 0.76
N GLN A 466 27.49 -20.33 1.39
CA GLN A 466 26.48 -20.68 2.37
C GLN A 466 25.16 -20.99 1.67
N PHE A 467 24.59 -22.15 1.91
CA PHE A 467 23.32 -22.58 1.35
C PHE A 467 22.21 -22.44 2.40
N VAL A 468 21.17 -21.71 2.05
CA VAL A 468 20.00 -21.45 2.91
C VAL A 468 18.76 -21.92 2.17
N THR A 469 17.89 -22.65 2.85
CA THR A 469 16.60 -23.06 2.29
C THR A 469 15.48 -22.47 3.15
N THR A 470 14.42 -21.98 2.50
CA THR A 470 13.24 -21.44 3.20
C THR A 470 11.99 -22.19 2.79
N ARG A 471 11.22 -22.70 3.78
CA ARG A 471 9.94 -23.38 3.59
C ARG A 471 8.80 -22.53 4.11
N PHE A 472 7.79 -22.29 3.27
CA PHE A 472 6.53 -21.66 3.65
C PHE A 472 5.38 -22.21 2.80
N GLY A 473 4.15 -21.95 3.25
CA GLY A 473 2.92 -22.40 2.62
C GLY A 473 2.47 -21.54 1.45
N ASN A 474 1.15 -21.45 1.25
CA ASN A 474 0.63 -20.69 0.12
C ASN A 474 0.78 -19.18 0.36
N VAL A 475 1.03 -18.45 -0.72
CA VAL A 475 1.04 -16.98 -0.70
C VAL A 475 -0.20 -16.43 -1.39
N LEU A 476 -0.80 -15.39 -0.78
CA LEU A 476 -2.03 -14.76 -1.24
C LEU A 476 -1.81 -14.03 -2.57
N GLY A 477 -2.75 -14.19 -3.50
CA GLY A 477 -2.74 -13.43 -4.75
C GLY A 477 -1.65 -13.83 -5.76
N SER A 478 -0.90 -14.93 -5.53
CA SER A 478 0.10 -15.39 -6.49
C SER A 478 -0.56 -15.90 -7.79
N ASN A 479 0.14 -15.75 -8.92
CA ASN A 479 -0.34 -16.16 -10.24
C ASN A 479 -0.81 -17.62 -10.25
N GLY A 480 -2.01 -17.86 -10.79
CA GLY A 480 -2.65 -19.17 -10.86
C GLY A 480 -3.08 -19.76 -9.51
N SER A 481 -3.08 -18.97 -8.43
CA SER A 481 -3.57 -19.41 -7.11
C SER A 481 -5.09 -19.31 -6.98
N VAL A 482 -5.62 -19.79 -5.86
CA VAL A 482 -7.06 -19.90 -5.59
C VAL A 482 -7.79 -18.54 -5.62
N ILE A 483 -7.19 -17.47 -5.12
CA ILE A 483 -7.84 -16.14 -5.04
C ILE A 483 -8.10 -15.54 -6.42
N PRO A 484 -7.12 -15.41 -7.34
CA PRO A 484 -7.38 -14.96 -8.71
C PRO A 484 -8.44 -15.81 -9.43
N ARG A 485 -8.39 -17.15 -9.24
CA ARG A 485 -9.36 -18.05 -9.84
C ARG A 485 -10.78 -17.82 -9.31
N PHE A 486 -10.95 -17.66 -8.01
CA PHE A 486 -12.26 -17.37 -7.41
C PHE A 486 -12.80 -16.02 -7.90
N ARG A 487 -11.96 -15.00 -8.01
CA ARG A 487 -12.35 -13.70 -8.55
C ARG A 487 -12.89 -13.85 -9.98
N GLU A 488 -12.15 -14.52 -10.84
CA GLU A 488 -12.56 -14.76 -12.23
C GLU A 488 -13.89 -15.54 -12.31
N GLN A 489 -14.08 -16.55 -11.45
CA GLN A 489 -15.32 -17.32 -11.39
C GLN A 489 -16.51 -16.48 -10.90
N ILE A 490 -16.29 -15.62 -9.91
CA ILE A 490 -17.31 -14.70 -9.39
C ILE A 490 -17.71 -13.68 -10.46
N GLU A 491 -16.73 -13.08 -11.15
CA GLU A 491 -16.96 -12.13 -12.24
C GLU A 491 -17.76 -12.72 -13.40
N ARG A 492 -17.64 -14.04 -13.63
CA ARG A 492 -18.42 -14.78 -14.62
C ARG A 492 -19.80 -15.25 -14.13
N GLY A 493 -20.17 -14.97 -12.87
CA GLY A 493 -21.43 -15.40 -12.26
C GLY A 493 -21.40 -16.80 -11.65
N GLY A 494 -20.23 -17.38 -11.44
CA GLY A 494 -20.03 -18.68 -10.78
C GLY A 494 -20.13 -19.90 -11.73
N PRO A 495 -20.20 -21.13 -11.18
CA PRO A 495 -19.99 -21.44 -9.77
C PRO A 495 -18.53 -21.27 -9.33
N VAL A 496 -18.29 -21.01 -8.03
CA VAL A 496 -16.95 -21.04 -7.43
C VAL A 496 -16.60 -22.49 -7.12
N THR A 497 -15.46 -22.98 -7.64
CA THR A 497 -15.07 -24.39 -7.50
C THR A 497 -14.08 -24.59 -6.37
N VAL A 498 -14.41 -25.44 -5.39
CA VAL A 498 -13.58 -25.86 -4.27
C VAL A 498 -13.37 -27.36 -4.34
N THR A 499 -12.14 -27.85 -4.09
CA THR A 499 -11.84 -29.27 -4.26
C THR A 499 -12.44 -30.16 -3.16
N HIS A 500 -12.55 -29.66 -1.92
CA HIS A 500 -13.19 -30.40 -0.84
C HIS A 500 -13.70 -29.44 0.26
N PRO A 501 -14.85 -29.72 0.92
CA PRO A 501 -15.41 -28.83 1.96
C PRO A 501 -14.50 -28.58 3.15
N ALA A 502 -13.71 -29.58 3.55
CA ALA A 502 -12.82 -29.52 4.70
C ALA A 502 -11.37 -29.14 4.35
N ILE A 503 -11.07 -28.82 3.09
CA ILE A 503 -9.72 -28.48 2.69
C ILE A 503 -9.25 -27.17 3.35
N THR A 504 -8.07 -27.21 3.97
CA THR A 504 -7.43 -26.05 4.59
C THR A 504 -6.08 -25.74 3.96
N ARG A 505 -5.70 -24.50 3.97
CA ARG A 505 -4.37 -24.02 3.55
C ARG A 505 -3.87 -22.94 4.50
N PHE A 506 -2.57 -22.91 4.68
CA PHE A 506 -1.90 -21.77 5.30
C PHE A 506 -1.70 -20.68 4.27
N PHE A 507 -1.88 -19.42 4.69
CA PHE A 507 -1.69 -18.28 3.83
C PHE A 507 -0.78 -17.23 4.47
N MET A 508 0.03 -16.61 3.63
CA MET A 508 0.91 -15.49 3.94
C MET A 508 0.82 -14.48 2.80
N THR A 509 1.07 -13.20 3.06
CA THR A 509 1.19 -12.23 1.97
C THR A 509 2.52 -12.39 1.26
N ILE A 510 2.58 -12.04 -0.05
CA ILE A 510 3.83 -12.12 -0.81
C ILE A 510 4.91 -11.21 -0.22
N PRO A 511 4.63 -9.93 0.13
CA PRO A 511 5.62 -9.06 0.77
C PRO A 511 6.16 -9.62 2.09
N GLU A 512 5.28 -10.22 2.92
CA GLU A 512 5.66 -10.84 4.18
C GLU A 512 6.60 -12.05 3.96
N ALA A 513 6.25 -12.93 3.02
CA ALA A 513 7.10 -14.09 2.68
C ALA A 513 8.50 -13.64 2.22
N CYS A 514 8.58 -12.62 1.36
CA CYS A 514 9.84 -12.09 0.87
C CYS A 514 10.69 -11.46 1.98
N ARG A 515 10.08 -10.71 2.90
CA ARG A 515 10.78 -10.17 4.08
C ARG A 515 11.37 -11.28 4.95
N LEU A 516 10.58 -12.33 5.26
CA LEU A 516 11.06 -13.47 6.04
C LEU A 516 12.18 -14.25 5.32
N VAL A 517 12.13 -14.35 3.98
CA VAL A 517 13.21 -14.95 3.18
C VAL A 517 14.50 -14.15 3.31
N MET A 518 14.43 -12.82 3.23
CA MET A 518 15.60 -11.96 3.40
C MET A 518 16.12 -11.97 4.84
N GLU A 519 15.23 -11.99 5.84
CA GLU A 519 15.59 -12.15 7.25
C GLU A 519 16.29 -13.49 7.50
N ALA A 520 15.74 -14.59 7.00
CA ALA A 520 16.37 -15.91 7.08
C ALA A 520 17.77 -15.92 6.43
N ALA A 521 17.94 -15.20 5.32
CA ALA A 521 19.24 -15.02 4.70
C ALA A 521 20.22 -14.25 5.60
N THR A 522 19.74 -13.28 6.35
CA THR A 522 20.56 -12.44 7.24
C THR A 522 20.98 -13.20 8.50
N ILE A 523 20.06 -13.88 9.17
CA ILE A 523 20.34 -14.61 10.42
C ILE A 523 21.04 -15.97 10.22
N SER A 524 21.11 -16.47 8.98
CA SER A 524 21.69 -17.77 8.66
C SER A 524 23.20 -17.81 8.87
N SER A 525 23.65 -18.85 9.53
CA SER A 525 25.06 -19.25 9.62
C SER A 525 25.49 -20.23 8.52
N GLY A 526 24.56 -20.63 7.67
CA GLY A 526 24.75 -21.49 6.49
C GLY A 526 24.23 -22.91 6.67
N ASN A 527 23.66 -23.46 5.61
CA ASN A 527 23.12 -24.81 5.50
C ASN A 527 21.91 -25.12 6.40
N GLU A 528 21.13 -24.12 6.76
CA GLU A 528 19.86 -24.30 7.47
C GLU A 528 18.67 -24.41 6.52
N ILE A 529 17.65 -25.16 6.97
CA ILE A 529 16.30 -25.12 6.40
C ILE A 529 15.41 -24.34 7.36
N PHE A 530 15.06 -23.13 7.01
CA PHE A 530 14.16 -22.29 7.77
C PHE A 530 12.71 -22.59 7.45
N VAL A 531 11.88 -22.65 8.47
CA VAL A 531 10.44 -22.83 8.37
C VAL A 531 9.76 -21.62 8.97
N PHE A 532 8.83 -21.03 8.22
CA PHE A 532 8.12 -19.86 8.67
C PHE A 532 6.82 -20.24 9.40
N ASP A 533 6.53 -19.53 10.48
CA ASP A 533 5.25 -19.63 11.17
C ASP A 533 4.14 -19.08 10.27
N MET A 534 3.33 -19.98 9.77
CA MET A 534 2.23 -19.66 8.86
C MET A 534 0.95 -19.19 9.57
N GLY A 535 0.92 -19.16 10.92
CA GLY A 535 -0.27 -18.88 11.69
C GLY A 535 -1.36 -19.95 11.52
N GLU A 536 -2.63 -19.54 11.61
CA GLU A 536 -3.77 -20.44 11.49
C GLU A 536 -4.06 -20.84 10.03
N SER A 537 -4.49 -22.09 9.85
CA SER A 537 -4.96 -22.55 8.54
C SER A 537 -6.37 -22.05 8.23
N VAL A 538 -6.63 -21.71 6.98
CA VAL A 538 -7.92 -21.18 6.51
C VAL A 538 -8.63 -22.25 5.68
N ARG A 539 -9.92 -22.49 5.94
CA ARG A 539 -10.78 -23.32 5.08
C ARG A 539 -11.01 -22.63 3.75
N ILE A 540 -10.74 -23.33 2.66
CA ILE A 540 -10.91 -22.77 1.31
C ILE A 540 -12.39 -22.50 0.98
N ALA A 541 -13.31 -23.30 1.51
CA ALA A 541 -14.75 -23.05 1.38
C ALA A 541 -15.21 -21.75 2.06
N ASP A 542 -14.62 -21.42 3.25
CA ASP A 542 -14.93 -20.17 3.94
C ASP A 542 -14.30 -18.97 3.21
N LEU A 543 -13.12 -19.15 2.64
CA LEU A 543 -12.49 -18.14 1.76
C LEU A 543 -13.36 -17.86 0.53
N ALA A 544 -13.87 -18.90 -0.14
CA ALA A 544 -14.80 -18.78 -1.28
C ALA A 544 -16.05 -18.00 -0.89
N ARG A 545 -16.70 -18.37 0.22
CA ARG A 545 -17.91 -17.69 0.73
C ARG A 545 -17.64 -16.20 0.95
N ARG A 546 -16.56 -15.84 1.63
CA ARG A 546 -16.21 -14.46 1.90
C ARG A 546 -15.91 -13.66 0.64
N MET A 547 -15.27 -14.27 -0.35
CA MET A 547 -15.00 -13.59 -1.63
C MET A 547 -16.28 -13.31 -2.42
N ILE A 548 -17.27 -14.23 -2.40
CA ILE A 548 -18.58 -14.02 -2.99
C ILE A 548 -19.30 -12.88 -2.29
N GLU A 549 -19.30 -12.86 -0.95
CA GLU A 549 -19.89 -11.80 -0.14
C GLU A 549 -19.26 -10.43 -0.42
N LEU A 550 -17.91 -10.34 -0.46
CA LEU A 550 -17.19 -9.11 -0.79
C LEU A 550 -17.48 -8.58 -2.20
N ALA A 551 -17.80 -9.46 -3.12
CA ALA A 551 -18.23 -9.09 -4.47
C ALA A 551 -19.70 -8.64 -4.54
N GLY A 552 -20.42 -8.65 -3.39
CA GLY A 552 -21.82 -8.20 -3.29
C GLY A 552 -22.85 -9.25 -3.61
N PHE A 553 -22.47 -10.53 -3.76
CA PHE A 553 -23.38 -11.64 -4.06
C PHE A 553 -23.67 -12.50 -2.84
N ARG A 554 -24.78 -13.23 -2.86
CA ARG A 554 -25.18 -14.17 -1.80
C ARG A 554 -24.65 -15.56 -2.11
N PRO A 555 -23.78 -16.14 -1.24
CA PRO A 555 -23.27 -17.49 -1.41
C PRO A 555 -24.39 -18.52 -1.32
N GLY A 556 -24.47 -19.43 -2.29
CA GLY A 556 -25.48 -20.49 -2.33
C GLY A 556 -26.83 -20.09 -2.92
N GLU A 557 -27.12 -18.79 -3.06
CA GLU A 557 -28.31 -18.28 -3.75
C GLU A 557 -27.97 -17.75 -5.14
N GLU A 558 -27.11 -16.72 -5.21
CA GLU A 558 -26.74 -16.07 -6.47
C GLU A 558 -25.49 -16.70 -7.10
N ILE A 559 -24.50 -17.08 -6.27
CA ILE A 559 -23.31 -17.81 -6.71
C ILE A 559 -23.14 -19.09 -5.87
N GLN A 560 -23.16 -20.23 -6.55
CA GLN A 560 -22.99 -21.55 -5.96
C GLN A 560 -21.51 -21.86 -5.70
N ILE A 561 -21.22 -22.62 -4.62
CA ILE A 561 -19.92 -23.22 -4.37
C ILE A 561 -20.01 -24.70 -4.75
N ALA A 562 -19.30 -25.08 -5.82
CA ALA A 562 -19.29 -26.46 -6.32
C ALA A 562 -18.06 -27.21 -5.80
N TYR A 563 -18.26 -28.44 -5.32
CA TYR A 563 -17.17 -29.30 -4.85
C TYR A 563 -16.78 -30.30 -5.93
N THR A 564 -15.50 -30.24 -6.35
CA THR A 564 -15.01 -31.00 -7.52
C THR A 564 -14.27 -32.31 -7.16
N GLY A 565 -14.03 -32.61 -5.90
CA GLY A 565 -13.13 -33.66 -5.45
C GLY A 565 -11.66 -33.21 -5.38
N LEU A 566 -10.86 -33.91 -4.57
CA LEU A 566 -9.43 -33.67 -4.48
C LEU A 566 -8.74 -34.01 -5.80
N ARG A 567 -7.82 -33.15 -6.23
CA ARG A 567 -7.04 -33.34 -7.44
C ARG A 567 -5.88 -34.34 -7.20
N PRO A 568 -5.31 -34.92 -8.28
CA PRO A 568 -4.12 -35.76 -8.15
C PRO A 568 -3.02 -35.08 -7.34
N GLY A 569 -2.46 -35.79 -6.36
CA GLY A 569 -1.40 -35.32 -5.49
C GLY A 569 -1.82 -34.31 -4.40
N GLU A 570 -3.08 -33.90 -4.34
CA GLU A 570 -3.55 -32.87 -3.41
C GLU A 570 -3.77 -33.40 -1.99
N LYS A 571 -3.19 -32.72 -0.99
CA LYS A 571 -3.43 -32.98 0.44
C LYS A 571 -4.70 -32.28 0.90
N LEU A 572 -5.47 -32.93 1.79
CA LEU A 572 -6.58 -32.29 2.49
C LEU A 572 -6.07 -31.19 3.45
N TYR A 573 -5.00 -31.48 4.18
CA TYR A 573 -4.30 -30.59 5.09
C TYR A 573 -2.82 -30.54 4.72
N GLU A 574 -2.23 -29.34 4.71
CA GLU A 574 -0.79 -29.18 4.48
C GLU A 574 -0.04 -29.12 5.81
N GLU A 575 1.15 -29.68 5.81
CA GLU A 575 2.06 -29.69 6.96
C GLU A 575 3.24 -28.77 6.66
N VAL A 576 3.62 -27.93 7.60
CA VAL A 576 4.84 -27.12 7.49
C VAL A 576 6.06 -27.94 7.89
N LEU A 577 5.87 -28.83 8.86
CA LEU A 577 6.91 -29.75 9.36
C LEU A 577 6.45 -31.19 9.27
N SER A 578 7.39 -32.11 9.03
CA SER A 578 7.18 -33.55 9.22
C SER A 578 7.06 -33.89 10.71
N THR A 579 6.26 -34.90 11.03
CA THR A 579 6.21 -35.48 12.39
C THR A 579 7.58 -36.02 12.88
N ARG A 580 8.50 -36.29 11.95
CA ARG A 580 9.89 -36.75 12.22
C ARG A 580 10.90 -35.58 12.26
N GLU A 581 10.49 -34.35 11.95
CA GLU A 581 11.32 -33.17 12.00
C GLU A 581 11.08 -32.41 13.31
N ASN A 582 12.12 -32.23 14.10
CA ASN A 582 12.14 -31.29 15.21
C ASN A 582 12.58 -29.92 14.69
N THR A 583 12.13 -28.84 15.33
CA THR A 583 12.56 -27.48 15.01
C THR A 583 13.31 -26.85 16.16
N LYS A 584 14.28 -26.00 15.83
CA LYS A 584 14.98 -25.14 16.80
C LYS A 584 14.48 -23.68 16.63
N PRO A 585 14.31 -22.93 17.71
CA PRO A 585 14.01 -21.51 17.62
C PRO A 585 15.21 -20.75 17.02
N THR A 586 14.92 -19.58 16.44
CA THR A 586 15.92 -18.61 16.02
C THR A 586 15.78 -17.32 16.84
N THR A 587 16.58 -16.30 16.53
CA THR A 587 16.44 -14.95 17.10
C THR A 587 15.12 -14.29 16.68
N HIS A 588 14.50 -14.73 15.57
CA HIS A 588 13.24 -14.22 15.08
C HIS A 588 12.08 -15.17 15.43
N GLU A 589 11.04 -14.69 16.15
CA GLU A 589 9.93 -15.49 16.67
C GLU A 589 9.14 -16.28 15.60
N LYS A 590 9.08 -15.77 14.37
CA LYS A 590 8.35 -16.37 13.24
C LYS A 590 9.20 -17.26 12.34
N ILE A 591 10.49 -17.41 12.65
CA ILE A 591 11.42 -18.24 11.88
C ILE A 591 11.99 -19.34 12.79
N ARG A 592 11.91 -20.58 12.36
CA ARG A 592 12.47 -21.74 13.06
C ARG A 592 13.39 -22.51 12.11
N VAL A 593 14.37 -23.22 12.64
CA VAL A 593 15.25 -24.12 11.88
C VAL A 593 14.71 -25.54 11.96
N ALA A 594 14.47 -26.18 10.81
CA ALA A 594 14.09 -27.57 10.73
C ALA A 594 15.32 -28.49 10.97
N CYS A 595 15.14 -29.51 11.79
CA CYS A 595 16.13 -30.60 11.96
C CYS A 595 15.73 -31.75 11.05
N VAL A 596 16.38 -31.85 9.89
CA VAL A 596 16.08 -32.87 8.87
C VAL A 596 17.15 -33.96 8.83
N ARG A 597 16.79 -35.11 8.24
CA ARG A 597 17.75 -36.17 7.96
C ARG A 597 18.86 -35.66 7.04
N GLU A 598 20.11 -36.01 7.37
CA GLU A 598 21.27 -35.75 6.54
C GLU A 598 21.40 -36.81 5.44
N TYR A 599 21.86 -36.37 4.27
CA TYR A 599 22.15 -37.22 3.12
C TYR A 599 23.60 -37.05 2.71
N ASP A 600 24.22 -38.13 2.18
CA ASP A 600 25.55 -38.05 1.60
C ASP A 600 25.49 -37.25 0.27
N TYR A 601 26.44 -36.33 0.07
CA TYR A 601 26.47 -35.48 -1.10
C TYR A 601 26.69 -36.27 -2.39
N PHE A 602 27.59 -37.26 -2.37
CA PHE A 602 27.93 -38.00 -3.60
C PHE A 602 26.77 -38.89 -4.03
N GLU A 603 26.04 -39.46 -3.08
CA GLU A 603 24.82 -40.23 -3.35
C GLU A 603 23.70 -39.31 -3.88
N ALA A 604 23.49 -38.14 -3.24
CA ALA A 604 22.49 -37.17 -3.67
C ALA A 604 22.82 -36.62 -5.09
N ARG A 605 24.10 -36.36 -5.36
CA ARG A 605 24.58 -35.93 -6.66
C ARG A 605 24.32 -36.97 -7.74
N ALA A 606 24.71 -38.22 -7.49
CA ALA A 606 24.48 -39.32 -8.41
C ALA A 606 22.98 -39.53 -8.72
N ALA A 607 22.13 -39.44 -7.68
CA ALA A 607 20.69 -39.52 -7.84
C ALA A 607 20.12 -38.37 -8.71
N VAL A 608 20.62 -37.14 -8.51
CA VAL A 608 20.20 -35.99 -9.33
C VAL A 608 20.66 -36.13 -10.78
N GLU A 609 21.89 -36.56 -11.02
CA GLU A 609 22.43 -36.82 -12.38
C GLU A 609 21.61 -37.89 -13.10
N GLU A 610 21.25 -38.96 -12.42
CA GLU A 610 20.43 -40.04 -12.99
C GLU A 610 18.95 -39.56 -13.22
N LEU A 611 18.37 -38.81 -12.26
CA LEU A 611 17.05 -38.22 -12.43
C LEU A 611 16.99 -37.30 -13.65
N GLU A 612 18.01 -36.45 -13.86
CA GLU A 612 18.10 -35.61 -15.04
C GLU A 612 18.21 -36.43 -16.32
N ARG A 613 19.03 -37.47 -16.33
CA ARG A 613 19.21 -38.36 -17.48
C ARG A 613 17.89 -39.04 -17.89
N LEU A 614 17.16 -39.58 -16.91
CA LEU A 614 15.83 -40.18 -17.13
C LEU A 614 14.80 -39.17 -17.60
N ALA A 615 14.74 -37.99 -16.97
CA ALA A 615 13.83 -36.93 -17.31
C ALA A 615 14.06 -36.39 -18.73
N ARG A 616 15.33 -36.25 -19.16
CA ARG A 616 15.66 -35.85 -20.54
C ARG A 616 15.24 -36.87 -21.59
N ARG A 617 15.12 -38.15 -21.21
CA ARG A 617 14.59 -39.23 -22.06
C ARG A 617 13.08 -39.37 -21.99
N VAL A 618 12.43 -38.54 -21.16
CA VAL A 618 10.99 -38.58 -20.91
C VAL A 618 10.53 -39.95 -20.34
N ASP A 619 11.40 -40.64 -19.60
CA ASP A 619 11.04 -41.89 -18.92
C ASP A 619 10.35 -41.56 -17.59
N VAL A 620 9.04 -41.35 -17.68
CA VAL A 620 8.19 -40.95 -16.54
C VAL A 620 8.22 -41.98 -15.41
N ALA A 621 8.10 -43.27 -15.76
CA ALA A 621 8.02 -44.36 -14.75
C ALA A 621 9.31 -44.48 -13.97
N ALA A 622 10.46 -44.54 -14.66
CA ALA A 622 11.77 -44.61 -14.02
C ALA A 622 12.08 -43.36 -13.20
N THR A 623 11.73 -42.18 -13.69
CA THR A 623 11.92 -40.90 -12.98
C THR A 623 11.17 -40.90 -11.64
N VAL A 624 9.88 -41.29 -11.62
CA VAL A 624 9.08 -41.28 -10.39
C VAL A 624 9.53 -42.40 -9.43
N ARG A 625 9.90 -43.58 -9.92
CA ARG A 625 10.46 -44.64 -9.09
C ARG A 625 11.75 -44.21 -8.41
N LEU A 626 12.64 -43.54 -9.13
CA LEU A 626 13.91 -43.06 -8.54
C LEU A 626 13.65 -41.93 -7.52
N LEU A 627 12.68 -41.03 -7.75
CA LEU A 627 12.27 -40.07 -6.72
C LEU A 627 11.78 -40.76 -5.45
N LYS A 628 10.95 -41.82 -5.56
CA LYS A 628 10.46 -42.60 -4.40
C LYS A 628 11.56 -43.35 -3.69
N LEU A 629 12.52 -43.87 -4.43
CA LEU A 629 13.68 -44.56 -3.86
C LEU A 629 14.57 -43.60 -3.05
N THR A 630 14.82 -42.41 -3.60
CA THR A 630 15.70 -41.42 -2.97
C THR A 630 15.02 -40.70 -1.80
N ILE A 631 13.69 -40.55 -1.85
CA ILE A 631 12.88 -39.84 -0.86
C ILE A 631 11.88 -40.80 -0.25
N PRO A 632 12.26 -41.54 0.81
CA PRO A 632 11.40 -42.61 1.40
C PRO A 632 10.06 -42.07 1.95
N GLU A 633 10.02 -40.79 2.34
CA GLU A 633 8.81 -40.11 2.81
C GLU A 633 7.83 -39.77 1.68
N TYR A 634 8.20 -39.87 0.39
CA TYR A 634 7.31 -39.61 -0.74
C TYR A 634 6.30 -40.76 -0.91
N LYS A 635 5.03 -40.49 -0.61
CA LYS A 635 3.89 -41.39 -0.81
C LYS A 635 2.83 -40.67 -1.66
N SER A 636 2.59 -41.15 -2.87
CA SER A 636 1.60 -40.59 -3.78
C SER A 636 0.18 -40.67 -3.20
N ARG A 637 -0.66 -39.67 -3.45
CA ARG A 637 -2.09 -39.69 -3.11
C ARG A 637 -2.93 -39.18 -4.26
N ASN A 638 -4.04 -39.88 -4.58
CA ASN A 638 -4.91 -39.59 -5.70
C ASN A 638 -4.15 -39.47 -7.04
N SER A 639 -3.09 -40.26 -7.23
CA SER A 639 -2.18 -40.19 -8.37
C SER A 639 -2.00 -41.54 -9.01
N ALA A 640 -1.78 -41.60 -10.32
CA ALA A 640 -1.42 -42.80 -11.03
C ALA A 640 -0.15 -43.46 -10.47
N PHE A 641 0.69 -42.71 -9.78
CA PHE A 641 1.95 -43.18 -9.20
C PHE A 641 1.82 -43.89 -7.83
N GLU A 642 0.59 -44.08 -7.31
CA GLU A 642 0.34 -44.90 -6.13
C GLU A 642 0.72 -46.36 -6.36
N GLU A 643 0.66 -46.84 -7.60
CA GLU A 643 1.09 -48.19 -7.95
C GLU A 643 2.54 -48.46 -7.55
N PHE A 644 3.43 -47.45 -7.63
CA PHE A 644 4.84 -47.57 -7.25
C PHE A 644 5.08 -47.56 -5.73
N ASP A 645 4.06 -47.24 -4.92
CA ASP A 645 4.14 -47.34 -3.46
C ASP A 645 3.91 -48.76 -2.96
N ARG A 646 3.29 -49.64 -3.76
CA ARG A 646 2.90 -51.02 -3.41
C ARG A 646 3.95 -52.05 -3.80
N THR A 647 4.90 -51.70 -4.65
CA THR A 647 5.93 -52.62 -5.11
C THR A 647 7.11 -52.60 -4.13
N PRO A 648 7.45 -53.67 -3.41
CA PRO A 648 8.71 -53.75 -2.66
C PRO A 648 9.83 -53.60 -3.70
N VAL A 649 10.75 -52.67 -3.47
CA VAL A 649 11.98 -52.59 -4.25
C VAL A 649 12.74 -53.89 -3.98
N ALA A 650 12.66 -54.84 -4.89
CA ALA A 650 13.57 -55.96 -4.92
C ALA A 650 14.97 -55.38 -5.05
N ALA A 651 15.79 -55.56 -4.01
CA ALA A 651 17.21 -55.24 -4.05
C ALA A 651 17.83 -56.05 -5.19
N GLN A 652 18.21 -55.40 -6.28
CA GLN A 652 19.16 -55.88 -7.27
C GLN A 652 20.46 -55.08 -7.15
#